data_ef6db43c35c55b6f0a05b5d3771f7787
#
_entry.id   ef6db43c35c55b6f0a05b5d3771f7787
#
_cell.length_a   1.000
_cell.length_b   1.000
_cell.length_c   1.000
_cell.angle_alpha   90.00
_cell.angle_beta   90.00
_cell.angle_gamma   90.00
#
_symmetry.space_group_name_H-M   'P 1'
#
loop_
_entity.id
_entity.type
_entity.pdbx_description
1 polymer ?
#
loop_
_entity_poly.entity_id
_entity_poly.type
_entity_poly.pdbx_seq_one_letter_code
_entity_poly.pdbx_strand_id
1 'polypeptide(L)'
;MKKNIIKIAAYIAIVLPLGGVGGGLFTSCSDVELEEATYSEAVRNLVAEYTQGQRQVTLRWDNPTMAGQSGIQIIKDNLDVTNIDEVVSSYFIKKAPTNVDVAYTVKARYEDGRVSEGQTVRFNIQYEAKKSAGMVAMLLPDDYQNGSADEKDAADWFKKNYVDRGKGVLLTPSTIDDLDIENQSACWVMCDRIGIERGWQNLPGNLASANTINALKAFCEDGGNLFLTNHATQLTVAVGRIADAYAPGIYGNGEGGQNNDIWGSQPVIGNAEGQIYDHSGHDIYRGMKFVSGLYERPIYTFEGAGVKGDHNCMWDLNAYGLAPNPNVVKAWEDMTSSHVLGTWNHVVDYCCAGIIDFDPTTTFSGRILAVGLAAYEWNIGGENSCQDQLEKFTSNCLAYVSQTAETKVAMLVANDYEQSADEKDAVAWFQKNYVDQGKGVLLTAATVDDLDIEQHPMCWVMCDRIGIERGWQNLPGGLASNEVVNALKAYTADGGNLLLTNHATQLTVAVGRIADAYAPGIYGNGEGGQNNDIWGSQPVIGNAEGQIYDHSGHDIYWGMDYVSGLYERPIYCFEGAGVKGDHNCMWDLNAYGLAPNPNVVKAWEEMTNSEVLGTWNHVVDYCCAGIIDFAPTTSFAGRILAVGLAAYEWNIGGENEKQSQLERFTSNCIGYLK
;
A
#
# COMPACT_ATOMS: atom_id res chain seq x y z
N MET A 1 16.15 24.31 24.01
CA MET A 1 14.89 24.88 23.48
C MET A 1 13.91 25.03 24.63
N LYS A 2 13.36 26.25 24.87
CA LYS A 2 12.32 26.45 25.89
C LYS A 2 11.03 25.83 25.38
N LYS A 3 10.52 24.78 26.07
CA LYS A 3 9.20 24.22 25.80
C LYS A 3 8.15 25.26 26.15
N ASN A 4 7.43 25.78 25.15
CA ASN A 4 6.28 26.65 25.40
C ASN A 4 5.09 25.74 25.75
N ILE A 5 4.74 25.69 27.03
CA ILE A 5 3.54 25.00 27.52
C ILE A 5 2.37 25.97 27.39
N ILE A 6 1.34 25.58 26.67
CA ILE A 6 0.10 26.34 26.51
C ILE A 6 -0.88 25.89 27.59
N LYS A 7 -1.41 26.87 28.35
CA LYS A 7 -2.47 26.65 29.35
C LYS A 7 -3.72 27.37 28.87
N ILE A 8 -4.77 26.61 28.60
CA ILE A 8 -6.10 27.15 28.25
C ILE A 8 -7.04 26.93 29.42
N ALA A 9 -7.60 28.01 29.92
CA ALA A 9 -8.59 27.97 30.98
C ALA A 9 -10.02 28.04 30.42
N ALA A 10 -10.92 27.24 30.98
CA ALA A 10 -12.33 27.29 30.63
C ALA A 10 -13.01 28.56 31.20
N TYR A 11 -13.59 29.39 30.35
CA TYR A 11 -14.42 30.49 30.75
C TYR A 11 -15.89 30.05 30.77
N ILE A 12 -16.57 30.24 31.92
CA ILE A 12 -18.01 29.98 32.06
C ILE A 12 -18.78 31.18 31.49
N ALA A 13 -19.47 30.97 30.37
CA ALA A 13 -20.49 31.92 29.91
C ALA A 13 -21.83 31.62 30.62
N ILE A 14 -22.14 32.38 31.63
CA ILE A 14 -23.47 32.34 32.26
C ILE A 14 -24.43 33.09 31.33
N VAL A 15 -25.27 32.38 30.62
CA VAL A 15 -26.40 32.96 29.88
C VAL A 15 -27.59 33.00 30.83
N LEU A 16 -27.90 34.16 31.34
CA LEU A 16 -29.16 34.40 32.06
C LEU A 16 -30.29 34.58 31.03
N PRO A 17 -31.39 33.83 31.10
CA PRO A 17 -32.56 34.12 30.28
C PRO A 17 -33.37 35.30 30.92
N LEU A 18 -33.52 36.39 30.19
CA LEU A 18 -34.46 37.47 30.49
C LEU A 18 -35.88 36.97 30.24
N GLY A 19 -36.60 36.79 31.32
CA GLY A 19 -38.00 36.41 31.31
C GLY A 19 -38.95 37.57 30.94
N GLY A 20 -39.91 37.28 30.10
CA GLY A 20 -41.05 38.13 29.79
C GLY A 20 -42.21 37.85 30.73
N VAL A 21 -42.80 38.93 31.18
CA VAL A 21 -43.91 39.01 32.11
C VAL A 21 -45.25 38.59 31.47
N GLY A 22 -46.02 37.77 32.15
CA GLY A 22 -47.45 37.53 31.84
C GLY A 22 -48.16 36.92 33.03
N GLY A 23 -48.98 37.71 33.69
CA GLY A 23 -49.69 37.37 34.93
C GLY A 23 -50.85 36.39 34.73
N GLY A 24 -51.17 35.68 35.79
CA GLY A 24 -52.34 34.84 35.95
C GLY A 24 -52.41 34.25 37.35
N LEU A 25 -53.27 34.83 38.22
CA LEU A 25 -53.61 34.32 39.52
C LEU A 25 -54.37 32.99 39.44
N PHE A 26 -53.87 31.93 40.07
CA PHE A 26 -54.73 30.89 40.66
C PHE A 26 -54.11 30.38 41.95
N THR A 27 -54.85 30.53 43.03
CA THR A 27 -54.68 29.95 44.34
C THR A 27 -55.05 28.46 44.31
N SER A 28 -54.17 27.58 44.69
CA SER A 28 -54.51 26.27 45.29
C SER A 28 -53.33 25.80 46.09
N CYS A 29 -53.51 25.76 47.40
CA CYS A 29 -52.58 25.06 48.30
C CYS A 29 -52.65 23.54 48.05
N SER A 30 -51.56 22.93 47.65
CA SER A 30 -51.23 21.59 48.02
C SER A 30 -49.73 21.59 48.38
N ASP A 31 -49.40 21.08 49.54
CA ASP A 31 -48.05 20.92 50.01
C ASP A 31 -47.33 19.99 48.99
N VAL A 32 -46.64 20.60 48.05
CA VAL A 32 -45.60 19.92 47.27
C VAL A 32 -44.36 20.00 48.17
N GLU A 33 -44.00 18.90 48.78
CA GLU A 33 -42.65 18.72 49.30
C GLU A 33 -41.73 19.00 48.09
N LEU A 34 -41.09 20.16 48.14
CA LEU A 34 -39.94 20.42 47.28
C LEU A 34 -38.90 19.38 47.67
N GLU A 35 -38.75 18.31 46.87
CA GLU A 35 -37.53 17.52 46.92
C GLU A 35 -36.41 18.55 46.84
N GLU A 36 -35.65 18.71 47.93
CA GLU A 36 -34.39 19.48 47.90
C GLU A 36 -33.59 18.95 46.74
N ALA A 37 -33.43 19.73 45.70
CA ALA A 37 -32.56 19.42 44.60
C ALA A 37 -31.17 19.20 45.20
N THR A 38 -30.81 17.93 45.37
CA THR A 38 -29.58 17.53 46.04
C THR A 38 -28.41 18.01 45.16
N TYR A 39 -27.84 19.14 45.55
CA TYR A 39 -26.72 19.80 44.89
C TYR A 39 -25.51 18.87 44.89
N SER A 40 -24.85 18.70 43.73
CA SER A 40 -23.58 18.01 43.58
C SER A 40 -22.54 19.00 43.09
N GLU A 41 -21.51 19.24 43.90
CA GLU A 41 -20.44 20.20 43.56
C GLU A 41 -19.59 19.66 42.40
N ALA A 42 -19.41 20.51 41.36
CA ALA A 42 -18.59 20.15 40.20
C ALA A 42 -17.08 20.37 40.46
N VAL A 43 -16.25 19.76 39.65
CA VAL A 43 -14.83 20.09 39.58
C VAL A 43 -14.63 21.54 39.18
N ARG A 44 -13.51 22.14 39.58
CA ARG A 44 -13.19 23.56 39.29
C ARG A 44 -11.84 23.68 38.62
N ASN A 45 -11.62 24.82 37.94
CA ASN A 45 -10.35 25.18 37.34
C ASN A 45 -9.77 24.13 36.35
N LEU A 46 -10.66 23.48 35.55
CA LEU A 46 -10.23 22.53 34.55
C LEU A 46 -9.35 23.21 33.48
N VAL A 47 -8.16 22.68 33.30
CA VAL A 47 -7.20 23.12 32.28
C VAL A 47 -6.65 21.92 31.51
N ALA A 48 -6.29 22.13 30.23
CA ALA A 48 -5.53 21.21 29.44
C ALA A 48 -4.11 21.73 29.27
N GLU A 49 -3.14 20.95 29.71
CA GLU A 49 -1.69 21.25 29.57
C GLU A 49 -1.14 20.37 28.44
N TYR A 50 -0.68 21.00 27.35
CA TYR A 50 -0.09 20.31 26.20
C TYR A 50 0.96 21.16 25.52
N THR A 51 1.75 20.54 24.65
CA THR A 51 2.74 21.19 23.79
C THR A 51 2.32 21.00 22.34
N GLN A 52 2.31 22.06 21.53
CA GLN A 52 2.07 21.94 20.09
C GLN A 52 3.11 21.01 19.44
N GLY A 53 2.67 20.18 18.50
CA GLY A 53 3.51 19.14 17.88
C GLY A 53 3.74 17.91 18.76
N GLN A 54 3.05 17.80 19.91
CA GLN A 54 3.05 16.59 20.76
C GLN A 54 1.61 16.19 21.05
N ARG A 55 1.33 14.88 21.03
CA ARG A 55 -0.01 14.32 21.22
C ARG A 55 -0.38 14.06 22.69
N GLN A 56 0.51 14.44 23.61
CA GLN A 56 0.32 14.22 25.04
C GLN A 56 -0.35 15.42 25.67
N VAL A 57 -1.44 15.15 26.39
CA VAL A 57 -2.22 16.18 27.11
C VAL A 57 -2.43 15.73 28.54
N THR A 58 -2.25 16.65 29.49
CA THR A 58 -2.65 16.43 30.87
C THR A 58 -3.82 17.35 31.20
N LEU A 59 -4.99 16.76 31.50
CA LEU A 59 -6.09 17.48 32.09
C LEU A 59 -5.82 17.63 33.58
N ARG A 60 -6.01 18.85 34.14
CA ARG A 60 -5.90 19.13 35.59
C ARG A 60 -7.10 19.93 36.04
N TRP A 61 -7.54 19.65 37.26
CA TRP A 61 -8.67 20.32 37.90
C TRP A 61 -8.52 20.32 39.42
N ASP A 62 -9.30 21.15 40.07
CA ASP A 62 -9.50 21.10 41.51
C ASP A 62 -10.74 20.27 41.83
N ASN A 63 -10.61 19.32 42.75
CA ASN A 63 -11.73 18.48 43.20
C ASN A 63 -12.74 19.32 44.01
N PRO A 64 -14.02 18.90 44.05
CA PRO A 64 -15.03 19.45 44.97
C PRO A 64 -14.57 19.41 46.43
N THR A 65 -15.01 20.36 47.21
CA THR A 65 -14.84 20.37 48.67
C THR A 65 -15.92 19.57 49.39
N MET A 66 -17.00 19.25 48.70
CA MET A 66 -18.10 18.45 49.18
C MET A 66 -17.68 17.03 49.50
N ALA A 67 -18.07 16.52 50.67
CA ALA A 67 -17.80 15.16 51.09
C ALA A 67 -18.56 14.11 50.25
N GLY A 68 -18.04 12.88 50.20
CA GLY A 68 -18.68 11.74 49.53
C GLY A 68 -18.33 11.64 48.02
N GLN A 69 -17.31 12.37 47.53
CA GLN A 69 -16.78 12.13 46.20
C GLN A 69 -16.17 10.71 46.14
N SER A 70 -16.58 9.92 45.14
CA SER A 70 -16.15 8.53 44.95
C SER A 70 -15.32 8.33 43.70
N GLY A 71 -15.29 9.30 42.76
CA GLY A 71 -14.56 9.16 41.53
C GLY A 71 -14.76 10.35 40.59
N ILE A 72 -14.27 10.14 39.37
CA ILE A 72 -14.31 11.11 38.27
C ILE A 72 -14.93 10.47 37.04
N GLN A 73 -15.66 11.23 36.26
CA GLN A 73 -16.12 10.87 34.92
C GLN A 73 -15.54 11.87 33.92
N ILE A 74 -14.88 11.35 32.87
CA ILE A 74 -14.34 12.15 31.79
C ILE A 74 -15.09 11.81 30.52
N ILE A 75 -15.58 12.82 29.81
CA ILE A 75 -16.37 12.69 28.61
C ILE A 75 -15.64 13.43 27.48
N LYS A 76 -15.27 12.72 26.41
CA LYS A 76 -14.69 13.28 25.20
C LYS A 76 -15.81 13.54 24.18
N ASP A 77 -15.90 14.76 23.66
CA ASP A 77 -16.80 15.20 22.58
C ASP A 77 -18.29 14.83 22.81
N ASN A 78 -18.73 14.73 24.08
CA ASN A 78 -20.05 14.29 24.52
C ASN A 78 -20.41 12.81 24.14
N LEU A 79 -19.46 12.00 23.74
CA LEU A 79 -19.68 10.63 23.26
C LEU A 79 -18.93 9.59 24.10
N ASP A 80 -17.63 9.72 24.23
CA ASP A 80 -16.78 8.71 24.88
C ASP A 80 -16.70 8.99 26.37
N VAL A 81 -17.15 8.05 27.19
CA VAL A 81 -17.20 8.20 28.65
C VAL A 81 -16.18 7.27 29.32
N THR A 82 -15.24 7.87 30.05
CA THR A 82 -14.30 7.15 30.92
C THR A 82 -14.65 7.41 32.38
N ASN A 83 -14.90 6.34 33.16
CA ASN A 83 -15.12 6.42 34.58
C ASN A 83 -13.85 6.02 35.33
N ILE A 84 -13.44 6.82 36.30
CA ILE A 84 -12.32 6.58 37.19
C ILE A 84 -12.90 6.45 38.61
N ASP A 85 -12.77 5.26 39.23
CA ASP A 85 -13.35 4.96 40.54
C ASP A 85 -12.43 5.39 41.70
N GLU A 86 -11.60 6.40 41.45
CA GLU A 86 -10.72 7.05 42.39
C GLU A 86 -10.86 8.56 42.28
N VAL A 87 -10.67 9.27 43.41
CA VAL A 87 -10.65 10.72 43.45
C VAL A 87 -9.28 11.22 43.01
N VAL A 88 -9.17 11.56 41.73
CA VAL A 88 -7.97 12.12 41.11
C VAL A 88 -8.18 13.59 40.75
N SER A 89 -7.10 14.36 40.63
CA SER A 89 -7.09 15.76 40.17
C SER A 89 -6.41 15.99 38.85
N SER A 90 -6.06 14.91 38.16
CA SER A 90 -5.48 14.96 36.80
C SER A 90 -5.76 13.69 36.04
N TYR A 91 -5.73 13.81 34.71
CA TYR A 91 -5.84 12.69 33.78
C TYR A 91 -4.86 12.88 32.62
N PHE A 92 -4.04 11.88 32.37
CA PHE A 92 -3.05 11.92 31.29
C PHE A 92 -3.60 11.22 30.04
N ILE A 93 -3.61 11.94 28.92
CA ILE A 93 -3.99 11.47 27.61
C ILE A 93 -2.71 11.27 26.82
N LYS A 94 -2.32 10.01 26.59
CA LYS A 94 -1.06 9.63 25.89
C LYS A 94 -1.13 10.02 24.39
N LYS A 95 -2.31 9.85 23.77
CA LYS A 95 -2.56 10.13 22.35
C LYS A 95 -3.86 10.94 22.21
N ALA A 96 -3.77 12.25 22.28
CA ALA A 96 -4.92 13.13 22.02
C ALA A 96 -5.17 13.25 20.51
N PRO A 97 -6.44 13.44 20.07
CA PRO A 97 -6.74 13.79 18.68
C PRO A 97 -6.01 15.05 18.25
N THR A 98 -5.62 15.10 16.98
CA THR A 98 -4.81 16.19 16.42
C THR A 98 -5.49 16.81 15.21
N ASN A 99 -5.14 18.08 14.91
CA ASN A 99 -5.67 18.85 13.78
C ASN A 99 -7.21 19.04 13.78
N VAL A 100 -7.85 18.74 14.91
CA VAL A 100 -9.28 18.90 15.13
C VAL A 100 -9.52 19.57 16.49
N ASP A 101 -10.66 20.27 16.63
CA ASP A 101 -11.11 20.77 17.94
C ASP A 101 -11.68 19.62 18.75
N VAL A 102 -11.12 19.36 19.91
CA VAL A 102 -11.61 18.33 20.83
C VAL A 102 -12.06 18.94 22.14
N ALA A 103 -13.14 18.42 22.70
CA ALA A 103 -13.72 18.86 23.97
C ALA A 103 -13.63 17.74 25.01
N TYR A 104 -13.08 18.04 26.17
CA TYR A 104 -13.12 17.15 27.33
C TYR A 104 -13.92 17.77 28.45
N THR A 105 -14.92 17.02 28.93
CA THR A 105 -15.77 17.43 30.08
C THR A 105 -15.41 16.52 31.26
N VAL A 106 -15.10 17.12 32.40
CA VAL A 106 -14.79 16.42 33.66
C VAL A 106 -15.90 16.64 34.66
N LYS A 107 -16.41 15.56 35.26
CA LYS A 107 -17.47 15.55 36.25
C LYS A 107 -17.02 14.79 37.50
N ALA A 108 -17.44 15.25 38.69
CA ALA A 108 -17.28 14.50 39.93
C ALA A 108 -18.40 13.46 40.09
N ARG A 109 -18.06 12.26 40.55
CA ARG A 109 -18.98 11.18 40.91
C ARG A 109 -19.02 11.04 42.42
N TYR A 110 -20.20 10.75 42.98
CA TYR A 110 -20.44 10.67 44.41
C TYR A 110 -20.91 9.27 44.82
N GLU A 111 -20.70 8.91 46.09
CA GLU A 111 -21.02 7.58 46.65
C GLU A 111 -22.51 7.22 46.54
N ASP A 112 -23.39 8.24 46.53
CA ASP A 112 -24.82 8.08 46.37
C ASP A 112 -25.30 7.93 44.93
N GLY A 113 -24.34 7.80 43.97
CA GLY A 113 -24.59 7.63 42.55
C GLY A 113 -24.82 8.93 41.77
N ARG A 114 -24.83 10.09 42.45
CA ARG A 114 -24.91 11.39 41.76
C ARG A 114 -23.67 11.67 40.94
N VAL A 115 -23.85 12.39 39.85
CA VAL A 115 -22.78 12.93 38.99
C VAL A 115 -22.97 14.44 38.89
N SER A 116 -21.92 15.23 39.11
CA SER A 116 -21.99 16.67 39.04
C SER A 116 -22.23 17.20 37.63
N GLU A 117 -22.55 18.48 37.51
CA GLU A 117 -22.35 19.20 36.27
C GLU A 117 -20.88 19.17 35.88
N GLY A 118 -20.59 19.17 34.57
CA GLY A 118 -19.23 19.07 34.09
C GLY A 118 -18.60 20.42 33.83
N GLN A 119 -17.28 20.49 33.97
CA GLN A 119 -16.49 21.53 33.33
C GLN A 119 -15.90 21.03 32.03
N THR A 120 -15.92 21.88 31.00
CA THR A 120 -15.42 21.51 29.66
C THR A 120 -14.23 22.38 29.27
N VAL A 121 -13.17 21.75 28.81
CA VAL A 121 -12.03 22.41 28.16
C VAL A 121 -11.97 21.98 26.70
N ARG A 122 -11.64 22.93 25.81
CA ARG A 122 -11.46 22.66 24.37
C ARG A 122 -10.04 23.02 23.97
N PHE A 123 -9.46 22.22 23.10
CA PHE A 123 -8.14 22.51 22.56
C PHE A 123 -8.00 21.88 21.17
N ASN A 124 -7.00 22.35 20.43
CA ASN A 124 -6.60 21.83 19.12
C ASN A 124 -5.08 21.72 19.10
N ILE A 125 -4.57 20.51 18.89
CA ILE A 125 -3.14 20.26 18.76
C ILE A 125 -2.82 20.22 17.28
N GLN A 126 -2.03 21.16 16.81
CA GLN A 126 -1.44 21.09 15.48
C GLN A 126 -0.31 20.08 15.51
N TYR A 127 -0.44 19.01 14.76
CA TYR A 127 0.51 17.92 14.70
C TYR A 127 0.77 17.54 13.25
N GLU A 128 2.03 17.55 12.87
CA GLU A 128 2.48 16.93 11.63
C GLU A 128 3.01 15.55 11.99
N ALA A 129 2.37 14.51 11.47
CA ALA A 129 2.81 13.14 11.67
C ALA A 129 4.26 13.01 11.16
N LYS A 130 5.17 12.59 12.01
CA LYS A 130 6.48 12.17 11.55
C LYS A 130 6.28 10.93 10.68
N LYS A 131 6.89 10.91 9.50
CA LYS A 131 6.85 9.74 8.64
C LYS A 131 7.38 8.53 9.41
N SER A 132 6.61 7.45 9.36
CA SER A 132 6.94 6.17 9.98
C SER A 132 8.27 5.63 9.45
N ALA A 133 8.97 4.85 10.28
CA ALA A 133 10.12 4.04 9.87
C ALA A 133 9.77 2.91 8.88
N GLY A 134 8.51 2.85 8.40
CA GLY A 134 8.07 1.86 7.41
C GLY A 134 7.84 0.45 7.96
N MET A 135 7.85 0.25 9.29
CA MET A 135 7.51 -1.06 9.85
C MET A 135 6.02 -1.35 9.69
N VAL A 136 5.67 -2.62 9.65
CA VAL A 136 4.30 -3.12 9.63
C VAL A 136 3.97 -3.76 10.97
N ALA A 137 2.82 -3.44 11.55
CA ALA A 137 2.28 -4.19 12.68
C ALA A 137 1.36 -5.31 12.16
N MET A 138 1.33 -6.45 12.86
CA MET A 138 0.26 -7.45 12.74
C MET A 138 -0.46 -7.56 14.07
N LEU A 139 -1.78 -7.37 14.07
CA LEU A 139 -2.63 -7.48 15.24
C LEU A 139 -3.49 -8.75 15.14
N LEU A 140 -3.38 -9.59 16.15
CA LEU A 140 -4.11 -10.85 16.27
C LEU A 140 -4.91 -10.87 17.57
N PRO A 141 -5.98 -11.69 17.69
CA PRO A 141 -6.65 -11.93 18.96
C PRO A 141 -5.68 -12.35 20.08
N ASP A 142 -5.93 -11.97 21.33
CA ASP A 142 -5.05 -12.35 22.45
C ASP A 142 -4.82 -13.87 22.58
N ASP A 143 -5.77 -14.65 22.12
CA ASP A 143 -5.76 -16.12 22.19
C ASP A 143 -5.40 -16.81 20.84
N TYR A 144 -4.85 -16.08 19.86
CA TYR A 144 -4.57 -16.58 18.50
C TYR A 144 -3.77 -17.89 18.46
N GLN A 145 -2.89 -18.12 19.41
CA GLN A 145 -2.07 -19.35 19.48
C GLN A 145 -2.90 -20.63 19.62
N ASN A 146 -4.11 -20.51 20.18
CA ASN A 146 -5.01 -21.62 20.45
C ASN A 146 -6.40 -21.43 19.83
N GLY A 147 -6.66 -20.28 19.22
CA GLY A 147 -7.97 -19.89 18.72
C GLY A 147 -8.26 -20.39 17.32
N SER A 148 -7.28 -20.29 16.44
CA SER A 148 -7.38 -20.69 15.03
C SER A 148 -6.02 -21.14 14.52
N ALA A 149 -6.02 -22.17 13.67
CA ALA A 149 -4.82 -22.61 12.97
C ALA A 149 -4.36 -21.55 11.94
N ASP A 150 -5.32 -20.88 11.31
CA ASP A 150 -5.10 -19.84 10.30
C ASP A 150 -4.41 -18.62 10.89
N GLU A 151 -4.90 -18.12 12.02
CA GLU A 151 -4.30 -17.01 12.74
C GLU A 151 -2.85 -17.33 13.14
N LYS A 152 -2.61 -18.59 13.59
CA LYS A 152 -1.29 -19.04 13.97
C LYS A 152 -0.33 -19.14 12.77
N ASP A 153 -0.77 -19.73 11.68
CA ASP A 153 0.06 -19.91 10.48
C ASP A 153 0.38 -18.56 9.81
N ALA A 154 -0.59 -17.65 9.75
CA ALA A 154 -0.39 -16.26 9.31
C ALA A 154 0.63 -15.53 10.21
N ALA A 155 0.52 -15.71 11.55
CA ALA A 155 1.46 -15.14 12.51
C ALA A 155 2.89 -15.68 12.34
N ASP A 156 3.04 -16.99 12.15
CA ASP A 156 4.34 -17.62 11.95
C ASP A 156 4.99 -17.15 10.65
N TRP A 157 4.20 -17.02 9.57
CA TRP A 157 4.67 -16.43 8.31
C TRP A 157 5.10 -14.96 8.48
N PHE A 158 4.26 -14.14 9.13
CA PHE A 158 4.56 -12.73 9.36
C PHE A 158 5.81 -12.56 10.23
N LYS A 159 5.94 -13.36 11.26
CA LYS A 159 7.12 -13.37 12.13
C LYS A 159 8.40 -13.63 11.34
N LYS A 160 8.41 -14.69 10.52
CA LYS A 160 9.56 -15.05 9.67
C LYS A 160 9.92 -13.95 8.66
N ASN A 161 8.91 -13.33 8.03
CA ASN A 161 9.12 -12.44 6.89
C ASN A 161 9.27 -10.97 7.27
N TYR A 162 8.73 -10.54 8.42
CA TYR A 162 8.76 -9.15 8.89
C TYR A 162 9.45 -8.97 10.23
N VAL A 163 9.03 -9.69 11.29
CA VAL A 163 9.55 -9.47 12.65
C VAL A 163 11.02 -9.87 12.76
N ASP A 164 11.38 -11.06 12.31
CA ASP A 164 12.76 -11.58 12.37
C ASP A 164 13.73 -10.79 11.47
N ARG A 165 13.18 -10.00 10.54
CA ARG A 165 13.94 -9.11 9.66
C ARG A 165 13.96 -7.65 10.15
N GLY A 166 13.40 -7.36 11.33
CA GLY A 166 13.33 -6.00 11.88
C GLY A 166 12.37 -5.05 11.14
N LYS A 167 11.48 -5.59 10.27
CA LYS A 167 10.53 -4.82 9.45
C LYS A 167 9.10 -4.87 9.99
N GLY A 168 8.86 -5.58 11.09
CA GLY A 168 7.52 -5.73 11.63
C GLY A 168 7.47 -5.96 13.13
N VAL A 169 6.27 -5.83 13.69
CA VAL A 169 5.96 -6.11 15.09
C VAL A 169 4.66 -6.91 15.17
N LEU A 170 4.64 -7.92 16.02
CA LEU A 170 3.43 -8.68 16.33
C LEU A 170 2.77 -8.10 17.58
N LEU A 171 1.50 -7.73 17.45
CA LEU A 171 0.68 -7.13 18.49
C LEU A 171 -0.54 -8.02 18.80
N THR A 172 -1.05 -7.87 20.01
CA THR A 172 -2.36 -8.37 20.41
C THR A 172 -3.13 -7.23 21.10
N PRO A 173 -4.43 -7.37 21.37
CA PRO A 173 -5.17 -6.39 22.16
C PRO A 173 -4.50 -6.01 23.49
N SER A 174 -3.80 -6.95 24.13
CA SER A 174 -3.03 -6.69 25.35
C SER A 174 -1.81 -5.79 25.16
N THR A 175 -1.30 -5.67 23.95
CA THR A 175 -0.14 -4.82 23.57
C THR A 175 -0.48 -3.73 22.55
N ILE A 176 -1.77 -3.46 22.36
CA ILE A 176 -2.24 -2.53 21.33
C ILE A 176 -1.73 -1.09 21.52
N ASP A 177 -1.36 -0.72 22.74
CA ASP A 177 -0.78 0.59 23.05
C ASP A 177 0.59 0.82 22.38
N ASP A 178 1.23 -0.24 21.88
CA ASP A 178 2.48 -0.17 21.11
C ASP A 178 2.25 0.12 19.62
N LEU A 179 0.99 0.13 19.15
CA LEU A 179 0.63 0.55 17.81
C LEU A 179 0.80 2.08 17.68
N ASP A 180 1.77 2.51 16.90
CA ASP A 180 2.13 3.91 16.77
C ASP A 180 2.54 4.28 15.34
N ILE A 181 1.93 5.33 14.78
CA ILE A 181 2.23 5.85 13.45
C ILE A 181 3.69 6.31 13.29
N GLU A 182 4.38 6.65 14.37
CA GLU A 182 5.80 7.02 14.32
C GLU A 182 6.70 5.81 14.02
N ASN A 183 6.23 4.60 14.31
CA ASN A 183 6.98 3.35 14.13
C ASN A 183 6.38 2.46 13.03
N GLN A 184 5.05 2.41 12.89
CA GLN A 184 4.37 1.56 11.92
C GLN A 184 3.58 2.39 10.91
N SER A 185 3.74 2.09 9.63
CA SER A 185 2.97 2.72 8.54
C SER A 185 1.64 2.01 8.31
N ALA A 186 1.59 0.73 8.62
CA ALA A 186 0.40 -0.10 8.42
C ALA A 186 0.24 -1.12 9.56
N CYS A 187 -1.02 -1.54 9.76
CA CYS A 187 -1.37 -2.63 10.68
C CYS A 187 -2.26 -3.64 9.96
N TRP A 188 -1.76 -4.87 9.84
CA TRP A 188 -2.56 -6.01 9.40
C TRP A 188 -3.34 -6.58 10.58
N VAL A 189 -4.67 -6.54 10.52
CA VAL A 189 -5.53 -7.18 11.50
C VAL A 189 -6.09 -8.46 10.90
N MET A 190 -5.74 -9.59 11.49
CA MET A 190 -6.18 -10.92 11.07
C MET A 190 -7.09 -11.52 12.11
N CYS A 191 -8.26 -11.98 11.69
CA CYS A 191 -9.17 -12.76 12.51
C CYS A 191 -9.92 -13.74 11.60
N ASP A 192 -9.67 -15.03 11.79
CA ASP A 192 -10.31 -16.07 11.01
C ASP A 192 -10.69 -17.27 11.89
N ARG A 193 -11.99 -17.42 12.14
CA ARG A 193 -12.53 -18.48 13.00
C ARG A 193 -13.92 -18.89 12.58
N ILE A 194 -14.16 -20.16 12.46
CA ILE A 194 -15.48 -20.73 12.23
C ILE A 194 -16.42 -20.38 13.38
N GLY A 195 -17.64 -19.96 13.04
CA GLY A 195 -18.73 -19.73 14.00
C GLY A 195 -18.79 -18.33 14.61
N ILE A 196 -18.00 -17.38 14.13
CA ILE A 196 -18.18 -15.97 14.48
C ILE A 196 -19.47 -15.44 13.83
N GLU A 197 -20.34 -14.85 14.63
CA GLU A 197 -21.54 -14.19 14.13
C GLU A 197 -21.22 -12.80 13.52
N ARG A 198 -22.06 -12.33 12.62
CA ARG A 198 -21.97 -10.98 12.04
C ARG A 198 -21.99 -9.92 13.14
N GLY A 199 -21.16 -8.91 12.99
CA GLY A 199 -21.01 -7.76 13.89
C GLY A 199 -19.66 -7.75 14.59
N TRP A 200 -18.99 -6.61 14.54
CA TRP A 200 -17.66 -6.43 15.11
C TRP A 200 -17.59 -6.75 16.63
N GLN A 201 -18.72 -6.60 17.33
CA GLN A 201 -18.84 -6.90 18.76
C GLN A 201 -18.58 -8.38 19.10
N ASN A 202 -18.72 -9.26 18.09
CA ASN A 202 -18.52 -10.70 18.23
C ASN A 202 -17.09 -11.15 17.95
N LEU A 203 -16.18 -10.22 17.61
CA LEU A 203 -14.79 -10.54 17.36
C LEU A 203 -14.09 -11.04 18.65
N PRO A 204 -13.35 -12.15 18.56
CA PRO A 204 -12.80 -12.83 19.71
C PRO A 204 -11.52 -12.17 20.25
N GLY A 205 -11.02 -12.71 21.36
CA GLY A 205 -9.69 -12.39 21.91
C GLY A 205 -9.46 -10.90 22.14
N ASN A 206 -10.49 -10.19 22.63
CA ASN A 206 -10.45 -8.74 22.91
C ASN A 206 -10.28 -7.82 21.69
N LEU A 207 -10.36 -8.33 20.46
CA LEU A 207 -10.37 -7.46 19.27
C LEU A 207 -11.54 -6.46 19.30
N ALA A 208 -12.68 -6.85 19.87
CA ALA A 208 -13.86 -5.99 20.05
C ALA A 208 -13.77 -5.06 21.28
N SER A 209 -12.67 -5.04 22.01
CA SER A 209 -12.55 -4.17 23.19
C SER A 209 -12.48 -2.68 22.80
N ALA A 210 -13.02 -1.83 23.65
CA ALA A 210 -12.98 -0.38 23.41
C ALA A 210 -11.53 0.13 23.25
N ASN A 211 -10.57 -0.43 24.01
CA ASN A 211 -9.17 -0.05 23.89
C ASN A 211 -8.61 -0.36 22.50
N THR A 212 -8.86 -1.58 22.00
CA THR A 212 -8.41 -1.99 20.67
C THR A 212 -9.04 -1.12 19.57
N ILE A 213 -10.36 -0.94 19.62
CA ILE A 213 -11.08 -0.14 18.62
C ILE A 213 -10.59 1.33 18.61
N ASN A 214 -10.45 1.93 19.78
CA ASN A 214 -9.98 3.31 19.89
C ASN A 214 -8.52 3.46 19.41
N ALA A 215 -7.67 2.49 19.68
CA ALA A 215 -6.28 2.50 19.18
C ALA A 215 -6.21 2.40 17.65
N LEU A 216 -6.96 1.47 17.04
CA LEU A 216 -7.04 1.32 15.58
C LEU A 216 -7.63 2.58 14.92
N LYS A 217 -8.70 3.13 15.51
CA LYS A 217 -9.32 4.36 15.03
C LYS A 217 -8.33 5.52 15.05
N ALA A 218 -7.66 5.74 16.19
CA ALA A 218 -6.66 6.79 16.32
C ALA A 218 -5.51 6.61 15.35
N PHE A 219 -5.05 5.37 15.14
CA PHE A 219 -4.00 5.05 14.17
C PHE A 219 -4.40 5.46 12.75
N CYS A 220 -5.66 5.17 12.32
CA CYS A 220 -6.17 5.57 11.00
C CYS A 220 -6.39 7.09 10.90
N GLU A 221 -6.93 7.73 11.93
CA GLU A 221 -7.14 9.20 11.95
C GLU A 221 -5.80 9.93 11.80
N ASP A 222 -4.71 9.35 12.30
CA ASP A 222 -3.36 9.88 12.20
C ASP A 222 -2.63 9.56 10.88
N GLY A 223 -3.25 8.78 10.00
CA GLY A 223 -2.69 8.42 8.70
C GLY A 223 -2.06 7.03 8.62
N GLY A 224 -2.17 6.22 9.68
CA GLY A 224 -1.79 4.80 9.63
C GLY A 224 -2.79 3.99 8.82
N ASN A 225 -2.30 3.07 8.01
CA ASN A 225 -3.14 2.26 7.13
C ASN A 225 -3.51 0.92 7.77
N LEU A 226 -4.70 0.41 7.44
CA LEU A 226 -5.12 -0.93 7.90
C LEU A 226 -5.22 -1.90 6.73
N PHE A 227 -4.79 -3.13 6.96
CA PHE A 227 -5.11 -4.30 6.16
C PHE A 227 -5.96 -5.23 7.01
N LEU A 228 -7.23 -5.38 6.67
CA LEU A 228 -8.22 -6.15 7.42
C LEU A 228 -8.56 -7.42 6.67
N THR A 229 -8.38 -8.60 7.28
CA THR A 229 -8.62 -9.87 6.61
C THR A 229 -9.67 -10.71 7.32
N ASN A 230 -10.47 -11.42 6.54
CA ASN A 230 -11.54 -12.32 6.97
C ASN A 230 -12.52 -11.61 7.93
N HIS A 231 -12.78 -12.12 9.12
CA HIS A 231 -13.70 -11.52 10.09
C HIS A 231 -13.27 -10.13 10.58
N ALA A 232 -11.97 -9.80 10.50
CA ALA A 232 -11.50 -8.45 10.86
C ALA A 232 -12.06 -7.34 9.94
N THR A 233 -12.61 -7.68 8.76
CA THR A 233 -13.33 -6.70 7.91
C THR A 233 -14.49 -6.01 8.62
N GLN A 234 -15.09 -6.65 9.66
CA GLN A 234 -16.11 -6.04 10.51
C GLN A 234 -15.60 -4.77 11.24
N LEU A 235 -14.28 -4.65 11.41
CA LEU A 235 -13.68 -3.47 12.06
C LEU A 235 -13.82 -2.18 11.24
N THR A 236 -14.13 -2.26 9.94
CA THR A 236 -14.45 -1.08 9.11
C THR A 236 -15.59 -0.24 9.71
N VAL A 237 -16.56 -0.92 10.33
CA VAL A 237 -17.68 -0.29 11.07
C VAL A 237 -17.21 0.16 12.45
N ALA A 238 -16.51 -0.68 13.18
CA ALA A 238 -16.08 -0.40 14.55
C ALA A 238 -15.23 0.87 14.66
N VAL A 239 -14.29 1.06 13.72
CA VAL A 239 -13.47 2.28 13.66
C VAL A 239 -14.24 3.50 13.11
N GLY A 240 -15.46 3.29 12.60
CA GLY A 240 -16.32 4.36 12.08
C GLY A 240 -16.02 4.77 10.64
N ARG A 241 -15.34 3.91 9.85
CA ARG A 241 -15.04 4.20 8.43
C ARG A 241 -16.30 4.13 7.56
N ILE A 242 -17.20 3.22 7.87
CA ILE A 242 -18.53 3.08 7.28
C ILE A 242 -19.58 2.93 8.38
N ALA A 243 -20.84 3.25 8.06
CA ALA A 243 -21.94 3.11 9.01
C ALA A 243 -22.29 1.64 9.27
N ASP A 244 -22.85 1.35 10.45
CA ASP A 244 -23.24 -0.01 10.87
C ASP A 244 -24.21 -0.69 9.89
N ALA A 245 -25.09 0.07 9.24
CA ALA A 245 -25.98 -0.45 8.21
C ALA A 245 -25.26 -1.06 7.00
N TYR A 246 -24.00 -0.73 6.80
CA TYR A 246 -23.16 -1.20 5.71
C TYR A 246 -22.10 -2.22 6.15
N ALA A 247 -22.29 -2.83 7.31
CA ALA A 247 -21.39 -3.87 7.80
C ALA A 247 -21.32 -5.05 6.83
N PRO A 248 -20.13 -5.65 6.61
CA PRO A 248 -20.00 -6.84 5.77
C PRO A 248 -20.87 -7.98 6.31
N GLY A 249 -21.41 -8.80 5.42
CA GLY A 249 -22.10 -10.02 5.75
C GLY A 249 -21.13 -11.16 5.98
N ILE A 250 -21.57 -12.21 6.69
CA ILE A 250 -20.87 -13.48 6.77
C ILE A 250 -21.67 -14.50 5.96
N TYR A 251 -21.08 -14.99 4.90
CA TYR A 251 -21.72 -15.90 3.96
C TYR A 251 -20.94 -17.20 3.94
N GLY A 252 -21.61 -18.28 4.38
CA GLY A 252 -21.02 -19.61 4.34
C GLY A 252 -20.62 -20.02 2.92
N ASN A 253 -19.48 -20.65 2.80
CA ASN A 253 -18.98 -21.19 1.56
C ASN A 253 -19.74 -22.48 1.23
N GLY A 254 -20.94 -22.33 0.73
CA GLY A 254 -21.87 -23.33 0.19
C GLY A 254 -21.83 -24.75 0.74
N GLU A 255 -22.83 -25.18 1.48
CA GLU A 255 -23.03 -26.58 1.88
C GLU A 255 -23.24 -27.55 0.69
N GLY A 256 -22.99 -27.14 -0.52
CA GLY A 256 -23.23 -27.90 -1.75
C GLY A 256 -22.02 -28.58 -2.37
N GLY A 257 -20.83 -28.45 -1.78
CA GLY A 257 -19.66 -29.18 -2.23
C GLY A 257 -19.05 -28.70 -3.53
N GLN A 258 -18.55 -27.47 -3.58
CA GLN A 258 -17.62 -27.03 -4.62
C GLN A 258 -16.16 -27.27 -4.20
N ASN A 259 -15.90 -28.40 -3.58
CA ASN A 259 -14.58 -28.77 -3.06
C ASN A 259 -13.52 -29.01 -4.14
N ASN A 260 -13.88 -28.89 -5.42
CA ASN A 260 -12.97 -29.09 -6.55
C ASN A 260 -12.69 -27.78 -7.30
N ASP A 261 -13.29 -26.67 -6.88
CA ASP A 261 -13.05 -25.38 -7.52
C ASP A 261 -11.73 -24.78 -7.05
N ILE A 262 -11.07 -24.07 -7.94
CA ILE A 262 -9.91 -23.27 -7.58
C ILE A 262 -10.42 -21.97 -6.96
N TRP A 263 -9.97 -21.68 -5.74
CA TRP A 263 -10.46 -20.56 -4.97
C TRP A 263 -9.46 -19.40 -4.97
N GLY A 264 -10.00 -18.20 -5.11
CA GLY A 264 -9.18 -17.00 -5.19
C GLY A 264 -10.03 -15.74 -5.30
N SER A 265 -9.41 -14.68 -5.75
CA SER A 265 -10.08 -13.43 -6.07
C SER A 265 -10.28 -13.29 -7.57
N GLN A 266 -11.48 -12.96 -7.96
CA GLN A 266 -11.78 -12.47 -9.30
C GLN A 266 -11.65 -10.94 -9.27
N PRO A 267 -10.65 -10.35 -9.96
CA PRO A 267 -10.40 -8.91 -9.94
C PRO A 267 -11.39 -8.11 -10.80
N VAL A 268 -12.41 -8.78 -11.28
CA VAL A 268 -13.44 -8.23 -12.19
C VAL A 268 -14.77 -8.26 -11.48
N ILE A 269 -15.37 -7.12 -11.29
CA ILE A 269 -16.72 -6.99 -10.74
C ILE A 269 -17.64 -6.33 -11.75
N GLY A 270 -18.87 -6.80 -11.83
CA GLY A 270 -19.90 -6.23 -12.71
C GLY A 270 -21.16 -5.85 -11.95
N ASN A 271 -22.12 -5.32 -12.66
CA ASN A 271 -23.44 -5.04 -12.14
C ASN A 271 -24.55 -5.63 -13.02
N ALA A 272 -25.80 -5.55 -12.57
CA ALA A 272 -26.96 -6.12 -13.25
C ALA A 272 -27.23 -5.51 -14.65
N GLU A 273 -26.62 -4.39 -15.00
CA GLU A 273 -26.70 -3.76 -16.31
C GLU A 273 -25.56 -4.18 -17.26
N GLY A 274 -24.72 -5.12 -16.84
CA GLY A 274 -23.62 -5.62 -17.66
C GLY A 274 -22.39 -4.69 -17.72
N GLN A 275 -22.31 -3.69 -16.87
CA GLN A 275 -21.08 -2.89 -16.70
C GLN A 275 -20.05 -3.73 -15.94
N ILE A 276 -18.82 -3.68 -16.41
CA ILE A 276 -17.73 -4.50 -15.87
C ILE A 276 -16.55 -3.59 -15.53
N TYR A 277 -16.03 -3.77 -14.33
CA TYR A 277 -14.84 -3.10 -13.82
C TYR A 277 -13.73 -4.12 -13.65
N ASP A 278 -12.63 -3.91 -14.34
CA ASP A 278 -11.46 -4.80 -14.33
C ASP A 278 -10.32 -4.13 -13.56
N HIS A 279 -9.97 -4.74 -12.42
CA HIS A 279 -8.90 -4.32 -11.54
C HIS A 279 -7.71 -5.29 -11.55
N SER A 280 -7.60 -6.15 -12.56
CA SER A 280 -6.49 -7.11 -12.68
C SER A 280 -5.11 -6.43 -12.74
N GLY A 281 -5.07 -5.13 -13.03
CA GLY A 281 -3.87 -4.30 -13.00
C GLY A 281 -3.50 -3.70 -11.66
N HIS A 282 -4.25 -3.96 -10.63
CA HIS A 282 -3.97 -3.37 -9.33
C HIS A 282 -2.75 -4.03 -8.66
N ASP A 283 -1.98 -3.23 -7.90
CA ASP A 283 -0.73 -3.67 -7.24
C ASP A 283 -0.90 -4.91 -6.35
N ILE A 284 -2.07 -5.11 -5.74
CA ILE A 284 -2.33 -6.30 -4.91
C ILE A 284 -2.27 -7.61 -5.70
N TYR A 285 -2.43 -7.58 -7.03
CA TYR A 285 -2.38 -8.75 -7.91
C TYR A 285 -1.05 -8.91 -8.64
N ARG A 286 -0.07 -8.03 -8.38
CA ARG A 286 1.21 -8.02 -9.09
C ARG A 286 1.95 -9.35 -8.98
N GLY A 287 2.35 -9.91 -10.13
CA GLY A 287 3.14 -11.15 -10.21
C GLY A 287 2.43 -12.40 -9.70
N MET A 288 1.11 -12.37 -9.59
CA MET A 288 0.31 -13.53 -9.24
C MET A 288 -0.05 -14.35 -10.47
N LYS A 289 -0.15 -15.66 -10.28
CA LYS A 289 -0.69 -16.56 -11.30
C LYS A 289 -2.21 -16.54 -11.26
N PHE A 290 -2.83 -16.62 -12.43
CA PHE A 290 -4.26 -16.72 -12.53
C PHE A 290 -4.67 -17.95 -13.35
N VAL A 291 -5.91 -18.37 -13.17
CA VAL A 291 -6.57 -19.38 -13.99
C VAL A 291 -7.85 -18.80 -14.59
N SER A 292 -8.35 -19.40 -15.66
CA SER A 292 -9.66 -19.06 -16.21
C SER A 292 -10.75 -19.54 -15.27
N GLY A 293 -11.53 -18.59 -14.75
CA GLY A 293 -12.73 -18.89 -13.99
C GLY A 293 -13.97 -19.02 -14.88
N LEU A 294 -15.14 -18.97 -14.25
CA LEU A 294 -16.42 -18.92 -14.98
C LEU A 294 -16.46 -17.69 -15.91
N TYR A 295 -17.05 -17.86 -17.07
CA TYR A 295 -17.15 -16.81 -18.10
C TYR A 295 -15.81 -16.32 -18.63
N GLU A 296 -14.78 -17.17 -18.63
CA GLU A 296 -13.44 -16.84 -19.10
C GLU A 296 -12.78 -15.65 -18.35
N ARG A 297 -13.25 -15.38 -17.13
CA ARG A 297 -12.68 -14.34 -16.28
C ARG A 297 -11.46 -14.85 -15.51
N PRO A 298 -10.42 -14.03 -15.32
CA PRO A 298 -9.26 -14.43 -14.54
C PRO A 298 -9.63 -14.59 -13.06
N ILE A 299 -9.07 -15.63 -12.43
CA ILE A 299 -9.10 -15.83 -10.98
C ILE A 299 -7.65 -15.90 -10.51
N TYR A 300 -7.27 -15.01 -9.60
CA TYR A 300 -6.02 -15.10 -8.89
C TYR A 300 -6.18 -16.10 -7.75
N THR A 301 -5.46 -17.19 -7.84
CA THR A 301 -5.63 -18.36 -6.97
C THR A 301 -4.94 -18.17 -5.63
N PHE A 302 -5.66 -18.45 -4.54
CA PHE A 302 -5.11 -18.43 -3.17
C PHE A 302 -5.03 -19.84 -2.59
N GLU A 303 -5.92 -20.72 -3.03
CA GLU A 303 -5.93 -22.12 -2.62
C GLU A 303 -6.31 -23.04 -3.79
N GLY A 304 -5.93 -24.30 -3.70
CA GLY A 304 -6.20 -25.26 -4.78
C GLY A 304 -7.64 -25.74 -4.81
N ALA A 305 -8.24 -25.91 -3.64
CA ALA A 305 -9.65 -26.29 -3.49
C ALA A 305 -10.19 -25.62 -2.23
N GLY A 306 -11.44 -25.13 -2.32
CA GLY A 306 -12.10 -24.47 -1.21
C GLY A 306 -12.37 -25.39 -0.02
N VAL A 307 -12.25 -24.86 1.18
CA VAL A 307 -12.58 -25.55 2.41
C VAL A 307 -14.07 -25.48 2.68
N LYS A 308 -14.70 -26.64 2.88
CA LYS A 308 -16.12 -26.72 3.19
C LYS A 308 -16.39 -26.13 4.58
N GLY A 309 -17.32 -25.17 4.61
CA GLY A 309 -17.76 -24.54 5.85
C GLY A 309 -17.03 -23.24 6.19
N ASP A 310 -16.11 -22.85 5.36
CA ASP A 310 -15.46 -21.56 5.45
C ASP A 310 -16.37 -20.39 5.04
N HIS A 311 -15.98 -19.14 5.27
CA HIS A 311 -16.86 -17.98 5.19
C HIS A 311 -16.27 -16.83 4.38
N ASN A 312 -17.10 -16.25 3.50
CA ASN A 312 -16.83 -14.94 2.94
C ASN A 312 -17.35 -13.85 3.90
N CYS A 313 -16.49 -12.95 4.34
CA CYS A 313 -16.86 -11.78 5.14
C CYS A 313 -16.93 -10.53 4.24
N MET A 314 -17.84 -10.55 3.28
CA MET A 314 -17.90 -9.61 2.16
C MET A 314 -19.17 -8.76 2.15
N TRP A 315 -19.24 -7.83 1.20
CA TRP A 315 -20.36 -6.90 1.02
C TRP A 315 -21.20 -7.31 -0.18
N ASP A 316 -22.46 -7.66 0.06
CA ASP A 316 -23.50 -7.77 -0.97
C ASP A 316 -24.04 -6.36 -1.25
N LEU A 317 -23.53 -5.70 -2.27
CA LEU A 317 -23.85 -4.30 -2.57
C LEU A 317 -25.33 -4.10 -2.95
N ASN A 318 -26.02 -5.14 -3.41
CA ASN A 318 -27.44 -5.08 -3.69
C ASN A 318 -28.29 -4.99 -2.41
N ALA A 319 -27.78 -5.49 -1.29
CA ALA A 319 -28.52 -5.52 -0.03
C ALA A 319 -28.59 -4.16 0.69
N TYR A 320 -27.78 -3.18 0.29
CA TYR A 320 -27.65 -1.90 1.04
C TYR A 320 -28.62 -0.80 0.57
N GLY A 321 -29.63 -1.12 -0.22
CA GLY A 321 -30.65 -0.16 -0.62
C GLY A 321 -30.13 0.96 -1.55
N LEU A 322 -29.06 0.73 -2.25
CA LEU A 322 -28.49 1.66 -3.24
C LEU A 322 -29.34 1.73 -4.52
N ALA A 323 -30.30 0.81 -4.67
CA ALA A 323 -31.29 0.87 -5.72
C ALA A 323 -32.28 2.04 -5.51
N PRO A 324 -32.78 2.69 -6.55
CA PRO A 324 -32.77 2.23 -7.94
C PRO A 324 -31.56 2.64 -8.78
N ASN A 325 -30.39 2.83 -8.19
CA ASN A 325 -29.21 3.10 -9.01
C ASN A 325 -28.85 1.83 -9.80
N PRO A 326 -28.87 1.87 -11.14
CA PRO A 326 -28.54 0.69 -11.94
C PRO A 326 -27.10 0.23 -11.77
N ASN A 327 -26.22 1.14 -11.35
CA ASN A 327 -24.81 0.85 -11.08
C ASN A 327 -24.53 0.89 -9.57
N VAL A 328 -24.87 -0.19 -8.88
CA VAL A 328 -24.69 -0.28 -7.42
C VAL A 328 -23.20 -0.29 -7.01
N VAL A 329 -22.29 -0.79 -7.85
CA VAL A 329 -20.85 -0.76 -7.58
C VAL A 329 -20.37 0.68 -7.52
N LYS A 330 -20.64 1.46 -8.56
CA LYS A 330 -20.26 2.87 -8.60
C LYS A 330 -20.94 3.70 -7.49
N ALA A 331 -22.23 3.43 -7.21
CA ALA A 331 -22.94 4.10 -6.12
C ALA A 331 -22.31 3.82 -4.75
N TRP A 332 -21.84 2.58 -4.54
CA TRP A 332 -21.10 2.21 -3.34
C TRP A 332 -19.78 2.95 -3.25
N GLU A 333 -18.98 2.91 -4.30
CA GLU A 333 -17.67 3.57 -4.36
C GLU A 333 -17.75 5.07 -4.08
N ASP A 334 -18.70 5.75 -4.74
CA ASP A 334 -18.93 7.20 -4.53
C ASP A 334 -19.40 7.51 -3.10
N MET A 335 -20.28 6.68 -2.53
CA MET A 335 -20.81 6.87 -1.18
C MET A 335 -19.74 6.64 -0.11
N THR A 336 -18.88 5.66 -0.31
CA THR A 336 -17.90 5.24 0.70
C THR A 336 -16.50 5.76 0.43
N SER A 337 -16.24 6.47 -0.67
CA SER A 337 -14.89 6.85 -1.12
C SER A 337 -13.98 5.63 -1.13
N SER A 338 -14.33 4.64 -1.93
CA SER A 338 -13.61 3.36 -2.00
C SER A 338 -13.56 2.82 -3.42
N HIS A 339 -12.77 1.77 -3.63
CA HIS A 339 -12.68 1.00 -4.85
C HIS A 339 -12.93 -0.47 -4.57
N VAL A 340 -13.82 -1.09 -5.32
CA VAL A 340 -14.08 -2.53 -5.22
C VAL A 340 -13.08 -3.24 -6.12
N LEU A 341 -12.07 -3.86 -5.54
CA LEU A 341 -10.94 -4.45 -6.27
C LEU A 341 -11.13 -5.92 -6.63
N GLY A 342 -12.08 -6.60 -6.03
CA GLY A 342 -12.30 -8.01 -6.34
C GLY A 342 -13.55 -8.58 -5.71
N THR A 343 -13.99 -9.67 -6.29
CA THR A 343 -15.11 -10.50 -5.82
C THR A 343 -14.64 -11.95 -5.65
N TRP A 344 -15.51 -12.80 -5.13
CA TRP A 344 -15.23 -14.23 -5.09
C TRP A 344 -15.33 -14.85 -6.49
N ASN A 345 -14.86 -16.07 -6.67
CA ASN A 345 -14.55 -16.64 -7.98
C ASN A 345 -15.75 -16.97 -8.90
N HIS A 346 -17.00 -16.84 -8.44
CA HIS A 346 -18.11 -17.39 -9.21
C HIS A 346 -18.90 -16.42 -10.07
N VAL A 347 -19.13 -15.18 -9.64
CA VAL A 347 -20.17 -14.37 -10.28
C VAL A 347 -19.84 -12.88 -10.24
N VAL A 348 -19.40 -12.34 -11.36
CA VAL A 348 -19.06 -10.91 -11.48
C VAL A 348 -20.27 -9.99 -11.36
N ASP A 349 -21.45 -10.44 -11.77
CA ASP A 349 -22.68 -9.65 -11.86
C ASP A 349 -23.54 -9.66 -10.58
N TYR A 350 -23.14 -10.41 -9.55
CA TYR A 350 -23.83 -10.39 -8.25
C TYR A 350 -23.48 -9.19 -7.40
N CYS A 351 -22.53 -8.37 -7.81
CA CYS A 351 -22.11 -7.16 -7.08
C CYS A 351 -21.70 -7.47 -5.62
N CYS A 352 -21.05 -8.63 -5.41
CA CYS A 352 -20.52 -9.01 -4.11
C CYS A 352 -19.05 -8.61 -4.02
N ALA A 353 -18.77 -7.59 -3.21
CA ALA A 353 -17.42 -7.08 -3.02
C ALA A 353 -16.69 -7.88 -1.95
N GLY A 354 -15.68 -8.64 -2.36
CA GLY A 354 -14.81 -9.41 -1.46
C GLY A 354 -13.55 -8.67 -1.07
N ILE A 355 -13.09 -7.74 -1.91
CA ILE A 355 -11.94 -6.88 -1.66
C ILE A 355 -12.35 -5.44 -1.90
N ILE A 356 -12.22 -4.61 -0.88
CA ILE A 356 -12.49 -3.16 -0.96
C ILE A 356 -11.29 -2.39 -0.44
N ASP A 357 -10.87 -1.42 -1.21
CA ASP A 357 -9.90 -0.40 -0.83
C ASP A 357 -10.61 0.90 -0.48
N PHE A 358 -10.63 1.25 0.79
CA PHE A 358 -11.21 2.50 1.30
C PHE A 358 -10.14 3.59 1.28
N ASP A 359 -10.32 4.59 0.44
CA ASP A 359 -9.41 5.73 0.32
C ASP A 359 -9.36 6.59 1.60
N PRO A 360 -8.24 7.28 1.84
CA PRO A 360 -8.18 8.33 2.83
C PRO A 360 -9.27 9.38 2.64
N THR A 361 -9.80 9.89 3.74
CA THR A 361 -10.79 10.98 3.75
C THR A 361 -10.33 12.09 4.69
N THR A 362 -11.06 13.20 4.74
CA THR A 362 -10.74 14.32 5.65
C THR A 362 -10.81 13.93 7.13
N THR A 363 -11.58 12.90 7.48
CA THR A 363 -11.73 12.40 8.86
C THR A 363 -10.91 11.15 9.14
N PHE A 364 -10.51 10.43 8.08
CA PHE A 364 -9.68 9.24 8.13
C PHE A 364 -8.50 9.45 7.19
N SER A 365 -7.35 9.83 7.72
CA SER A 365 -6.16 10.10 6.91
C SER A 365 -5.47 8.80 6.43
N GLY A 366 -5.77 7.68 7.08
CA GLY A 366 -5.27 6.36 6.69
C GLY A 366 -6.18 5.64 5.69
N ARG A 367 -5.60 4.77 4.89
CA ARG A 367 -6.26 3.84 3.97
C ARG A 367 -6.71 2.58 4.71
N ILE A 368 -7.79 1.96 4.27
CA ILE A 368 -8.20 0.63 4.76
C ILE A 368 -8.38 -0.31 3.57
N LEU A 369 -7.53 -1.32 3.45
CA LEU A 369 -7.72 -2.42 2.52
C LEU A 369 -8.40 -3.58 3.26
N ALA A 370 -9.59 -3.97 2.84
CA ALA A 370 -10.38 -5.02 3.45
C ALA A 370 -10.52 -6.21 2.51
N VAL A 371 -10.12 -7.40 2.94
CA VAL A 371 -10.17 -8.66 2.20
C VAL A 371 -10.99 -9.68 2.98
N GLY A 372 -12.22 -9.91 2.52
CA GLY A 372 -13.18 -10.79 3.20
C GLY A 372 -13.55 -12.01 2.36
N LEU A 373 -12.60 -12.62 1.68
CA LEU A 373 -12.79 -13.81 0.85
C LEU A 373 -12.54 -15.09 1.65
N ALA A 374 -13.43 -16.08 1.56
CA ALA A 374 -13.22 -17.42 2.09
C ALA A 374 -11.92 -18.05 1.57
N ALA A 375 -11.57 -17.74 0.33
CA ALA A 375 -10.33 -18.22 -0.28
C ALA A 375 -9.05 -17.66 0.37
N TYR A 376 -9.14 -16.61 1.17
CA TYR A 376 -8.01 -16.07 1.93
C TYR A 376 -7.80 -16.90 3.21
N GLU A 377 -7.33 -18.13 3.02
CA GLU A 377 -7.28 -19.19 4.01
C GLU A 377 -5.82 -19.67 4.21
N TRP A 378 -5.31 -19.59 5.44
CA TRP A 378 -3.91 -19.89 5.75
C TRP A 378 -3.66 -21.36 6.07
N ASN A 379 -4.65 -22.06 6.63
CA ASN A 379 -4.52 -23.47 6.99
C ASN A 379 -5.73 -24.29 6.48
N ILE A 380 -5.60 -24.87 5.31
CA ILE A 380 -6.62 -25.74 4.72
C ILE A 380 -6.42 -27.24 5.04
N GLY A 381 -5.91 -27.55 6.23
CA GLY A 381 -5.65 -28.92 6.65
C GLY A 381 -4.24 -29.42 6.33
N GLY A 382 -3.30 -28.50 6.14
CA GLY A 382 -1.86 -28.76 6.06
C GLY A 382 -1.24 -28.76 4.67
N GLU A 383 -2.01 -28.64 3.58
CA GLU A 383 -1.48 -28.59 2.22
C GLU A 383 -2.29 -27.64 1.32
N ASN A 384 -1.95 -26.36 1.35
CA ASN A 384 -2.44 -25.43 0.33
C ASN A 384 -1.52 -25.46 -0.89
N SER A 385 -2.00 -25.98 -2.01
CA SER A 385 -1.24 -26.05 -3.26
C SER A 385 -0.96 -24.69 -3.88
N CYS A 386 -1.64 -23.63 -3.41
CA CYS A 386 -1.46 -22.24 -3.84
C CYS A 386 -0.93 -21.34 -2.70
N GLN A 387 -0.28 -21.93 -1.69
CA GLN A 387 0.27 -21.19 -0.55
C GLN A 387 1.22 -20.06 -0.99
N ASP A 388 2.02 -20.30 -2.04
CA ASP A 388 2.91 -19.29 -2.63
C ASP A 388 2.15 -18.08 -3.15
N GLN A 389 0.93 -18.28 -3.68
CA GLN A 389 0.08 -17.21 -4.19
C GLN A 389 -0.60 -16.43 -3.05
N LEU A 390 -1.05 -17.13 -2.00
CA LEU A 390 -1.59 -16.50 -0.79
C LEU A 390 -0.53 -15.60 -0.13
N GLU A 391 0.68 -16.13 0.05
CA GLU A 391 1.81 -15.39 0.62
C GLU A 391 2.19 -14.19 -0.27
N LYS A 392 2.20 -14.36 -1.60
CA LYS A 392 2.48 -13.30 -2.56
C LYS A 392 1.41 -12.21 -2.50
N PHE A 393 0.14 -12.58 -2.49
CA PHE A 393 -0.97 -11.64 -2.37
C PHE A 393 -0.88 -10.84 -1.06
N THR A 394 -0.64 -11.52 0.06
CA THR A 394 -0.49 -10.87 1.37
C THR A 394 0.70 -9.89 1.37
N SER A 395 1.84 -10.30 0.79
CA SER A 395 3.00 -9.42 0.63
C SER A 395 2.69 -8.19 -0.20
N ASN A 396 1.96 -8.36 -1.32
CA ASN A 396 1.52 -7.26 -2.18
C ASN A 396 0.57 -6.31 -1.43
N CYS A 397 -0.41 -6.85 -0.69
CA CYS A 397 -1.34 -6.05 0.12
C CYS A 397 -0.60 -5.26 1.20
N LEU A 398 0.33 -5.89 1.91
CA LEU A 398 1.15 -5.23 2.93
C LEU A 398 2.05 -4.15 2.31
N ALA A 399 2.69 -4.43 1.18
CA ALA A 399 3.47 -3.43 0.45
C ALA A 399 2.59 -2.25 0.01
N TYR A 400 1.38 -2.52 -0.50
CA TYR A 400 0.43 -1.51 -0.93
C TYR A 400 -0.03 -0.60 0.23
N VAL A 401 -0.44 -1.17 1.37
CA VAL A 401 -0.90 -0.37 2.51
C VAL A 401 0.25 0.23 3.33
N SER A 402 1.44 -0.34 3.31
CA SER A 402 2.60 0.21 4.01
C SER A 402 3.31 1.31 3.24
N GLN A 403 2.90 1.61 2.02
CA GLN A 403 3.37 2.80 1.33
C GLN A 403 3.05 4.01 2.21
N THR A 404 4.05 4.45 2.97
CA THR A 404 3.99 5.74 3.67
C THR A 404 3.74 6.80 2.61
N ALA A 405 2.92 7.79 2.93
CA ALA A 405 2.59 8.87 2.03
C ALA A 405 3.83 9.27 1.21
N GLU A 406 3.74 8.97 -0.12
CA GLU A 406 4.57 9.55 -1.15
C GLU A 406 6.07 9.20 -1.15
N THR A 407 6.44 7.91 -1.17
CA THR A 407 7.72 7.61 -1.80
C THR A 407 7.61 7.96 -3.29
N LYS A 408 8.48 8.86 -3.73
CA LYS A 408 8.50 9.33 -5.11
C LYS A 408 9.43 8.45 -5.93
N VAL A 409 9.10 8.28 -7.19
CA VAL A 409 10.03 7.74 -8.17
C VAL A 409 11.01 8.84 -8.52
N ALA A 410 12.31 8.58 -8.44
CA ALA A 410 13.30 9.50 -9.01
C ALA A 410 13.55 9.16 -10.48
N MET A 411 13.72 10.18 -11.32
CA MET A 411 14.31 10.05 -12.64
C MET A 411 15.58 10.86 -12.69
N LEU A 412 16.70 10.22 -13.03
CA LEU A 412 18.01 10.86 -13.16
C LEU A 412 18.41 10.93 -14.64
N VAL A 413 18.74 12.11 -15.11
CA VAL A 413 19.16 12.37 -16.49
C VAL A 413 20.45 13.19 -16.53
N ALA A 414 21.08 13.24 -17.70
CA ALA A 414 22.22 14.10 -17.96
C ALA A 414 21.88 15.58 -17.72
N ASN A 415 22.85 16.42 -17.32
CA ASN A 415 22.64 17.85 -17.14
C ASN A 415 22.17 18.56 -18.42
N ASP A 416 22.49 17.99 -19.56
CA ASP A 416 22.19 18.50 -20.89
C ASP A 416 21.19 17.61 -21.65
N TYR A 417 20.31 16.90 -20.93
CA TYR A 417 19.32 15.99 -21.49
C TYR A 417 18.44 16.62 -22.59
N GLU A 418 18.22 17.94 -22.53
CA GLU A 418 17.46 18.67 -23.55
C GLU A 418 18.11 18.64 -24.95
N GLN A 419 19.39 18.20 -25.04
CA GLN A 419 20.10 18.05 -26.32
C GLN A 419 19.78 16.72 -27.03
N SER A 420 19.19 15.75 -26.30
CA SER A 420 18.65 14.52 -26.89
C SER A 420 17.13 14.62 -27.01
N ALA A 421 16.59 14.28 -28.16
CA ALA A 421 15.14 14.24 -28.36
C ALA A 421 14.49 13.15 -27.49
N ASP A 422 15.15 12.01 -27.36
CA ASP A 422 14.68 10.85 -26.60
C ASP A 422 14.65 11.11 -25.11
N GLU A 423 15.75 11.63 -24.55
CA GLU A 423 15.82 12.01 -23.15
C GLU A 423 14.76 13.07 -22.81
N LYS A 424 14.58 14.06 -23.71
CA LYS A 424 13.58 15.12 -23.54
C LYS A 424 12.15 14.59 -23.54
N ASP A 425 11.82 13.68 -24.45
CA ASP A 425 10.47 13.10 -24.55
C ASP A 425 10.19 12.15 -23.37
N ALA A 426 11.17 11.35 -22.96
CA ALA A 426 11.08 10.54 -21.75
C ALA A 426 10.85 11.40 -20.49
N VAL A 427 11.60 12.51 -20.36
CA VAL A 427 11.43 13.49 -19.26
C VAL A 427 10.04 14.12 -19.31
N ALA A 428 9.55 14.53 -20.49
CA ALA A 428 8.22 15.12 -20.63
C ALA A 428 7.11 14.16 -20.20
N TRP A 429 7.23 12.88 -20.57
CA TRP A 429 6.31 11.84 -20.12
C TRP A 429 6.40 11.63 -18.61
N PHE A 430 7.60 11.53 -18.05
CA PHE A 430 7.81 11.36 -16.61
C PHE A 430 7.28 12.56 -15.81
N GLN A 431 7.55 13.78 -16.31
CA GLN A 431 7.02 15.00 -15.71
C GLN A 431 5.50 14.94 -15.58
N LYS A 432 4.80 14.64 -16.69
CA LYS A 432 3.33 14.57 -16.74
C LYS A 432 2.74 13.48 -15.83
N ASN A 433 3.35 12.29 -15.81
CA ASN A 433 2.74 11.10 -15.21
C ASN A 433 3.19 10.86 -13.76
N TYR A 434 4.31 11.46 -13.33
CA TYR A 434 4.86 11.28 -11.98
C TYR A 434 5.06 12.61 -11.25
N VAL A 435 5.81 13.57 -11.81
CA VAL A 435 6.16 14.80 -11.09
C VAL A 435 4.95 15.69 -10.87
N ASP A 436 4.16 15.97 -11.91
CA ASP A 436 2.95 16.79 -11.84
C ASP A 436 1.85 16.14 -10.98
N GLN A 437 1.95 14.82 -10.79
CA GLN A 437 1.06 14.06 -9.90
C GLN A 437 1.59 13.98 -8.44
N GLY A 438 2.71 14.62 -8.14
CA GLY A 438 3.35 14.54 -6.82
C GLY A 438 4.07 13.21 -6.55
N LYS A 439 4.06 12.26 -7.48
CA LYS A 439 4.58 10.89 -7.34
C LYS A 439 6.03 10.72 -7.83
N GLY A 440 6.63 11.77 -8.36
CA GLY A 440 7.98 11.72 -8.94
C GLY A 440 8.82 12.94 -8.62
N VAL A 441 10.13 12.79 -8.82
CA VAL A 441 11.11 13.87 -8.80
C VAL A 441 12.05 13.70 -9.99
N LEU A 442 12.29 14.80 -10.70
CA LEU A 442 13.29 14.83 -11.76
C LEU A 442 14.61 15.33 -11.17
N LEU A 443 15.64 14.53 -11.31
CA LEU A 443 17.01 14.83 -10.92
C LEU A 443 17.90 14.92 -12.18
N THR A 444 18.91 15.75 -12.09
CA THR A 444 20.00 15.77 -13.09
C THR A 444 21.30 15.32 -12.42
N ALA A 445 22.33 15.06 -13.21
CA ALA A 445 23.65 14.74 -12.65
C ALA A 445 24.15 15.80 -11.64
N ALA A 446 23.73 17.07 -11.77
CA ALA A 446 24.09 18.14 -10.83
C ALA A 446 23.30 18.12 -9.52
N THR A 447 22.18 17.41 -9.45
CA THR A 447 21.31 17.32 -8.27
C THR A 447 21.21 15.89 -7.73
N VAL A 448 22.14 15.02 -8.09
CA VAL A 448 22.14 13.60 -7.67
C VAL A 448 22.22 13.44 -6.14
N ASP A 449 22.76 14.41 -5.42
CA ASP A 449 22.82 14.42 -3.95
C ASP A 449 21.43 14.46 -3.30
N ASP A 450 20.39 14.85 -4.05
CA ASP A 450 19.00 14.81 -3.60
C ASP A 450 18.38 13.41 -3.72
N LEU A 451 19.10 12.42 -4.27
CA LEU A 451 18.66 11.04 -4.37
C LEU A 451 18.76 10.36 -2.99
N ASP A 452 17.61 10.17 -2.36
CA ASP A 452 17.45 9.63 -1.01
C ASP A 452 16.56 8.39 -1.04
N ILE A 453 17.05 7.26 -0.56
CA ILE A 453 16.32 5.98 -0.56
C ILE A 453 15.03 6.02 0.25
N GLU A 454 14.97 6.79 1.33
CA GLU A 454 13.77 6.90 2.16
C GLU A 454 12.63 7.60 1.42
N GLN A 455 12.97 8.52 0.51
CA GLN A 455 12.03 9.27 -0.30
C GLN A 455 11.83 8.66 -1.69
N HIS A 456 12.87 8.04 -2.24
CA HIS A 456 12.93 7.53 -3.60
C HIS A 456 13.38 6.05 -3.58
N PRO A 457 12.49 5.06 -3.36
CA PRO A 457 12.86 3.64 -3.29
C PRO A 457 13.37 3.10 -4.63
N MET A 458 13.09 3.81 -5.73
CA MET A 458 13.63 3.50 -7.04
C MET A 458 14.02 4.77 -7.82
N CYS A 459 15.04 4.62 -8.66
CA CYS A 459 15.50 5.66 -9.56
C CYS A 459 15.61 5.13 -10.99
N TRP A 460 14.95 5.79 -11.93
CA TRP A 460 15.13 5.55 -13.35
C TRP A 460 16.25 6.43 -13.89
N VAL A 461 17.33 5.83 -14.38
CA VAL A 461 18.43 6.53 -15.06
C VAL A 461 18.26 6.35 -16.56
N MET A 462 18.03 7.44 -17.25
CA MET A 462 17.84 7.49 -18.71
C MET A 462 19.02 8.18 -19.37
N CYS A 463 19.58 7.52 -20.38
CA CYS A 463 20.58 8.11 -21.27
C CYS A 463 20.47 7.45 -22.65
N ASP A 464 20.09 8.24 -23.62
CA ASP A 464 19.99 7.78 -25.01
C ASP A 464 20.47 8.85 -26.00
N ARG A 465 21.63 8.57 -26.61
CA ARG A 465 22.26 9.50 -27.58
C ARG A 465 23.07 8.75 -28.61
N ILE A 466 22.90 9.10 -29.84
CA ILE A 466 23.69 8.58 -30.94
C ILE A 466 25.18 8.99 -30.76
N GLY A 467 26.08 8.06 -30.99
CA GLY A 467 27.53 8.30 -31.02
C GLY A 467 28.26 8.20 -29.68
N ILE A 468 27.58 7.72 -28.62
CA ILE A 468 28.26 7.36 -27.37
C ILE A 468 29.08 6.09 -27.61
N GLU A 469 30.36 6.14 -27.25
CA GLU A 469 31.23 4.95 -27.27
C GLU A 469 30.99 4.05 -26.06
N ARG A 470 31.31 2.75 -26.21
CA ARG A 470 31.26 1.79 -25.11
C ARG A 470 32.09 2.23 -23.91
N GLY A 471 31.57 2.02 -22.72
CA GLY A 471 32.19 2.34 -21.43
C GLY A 471 31.48 3.48 -20.71
N TRP A 472 31.18 3.27 -19.45
CA TRP A 472 30.44 4.22 -18.61
C TRP A 472 31.11 5.59 -18.52
N GLN A 473 32.45 5.66 -18.70
CA GLN A 473 33.23 6.90 -18.69
C GLN A 473 32.85 7.85 -19.84
N ASN A 474 32.20 7.33 -20.87
CA ASN A 474 31.77 8.10 -22.03
C ASN A 474 30.33 8.64 -21.92
N LEU A 475 29.65 8.36 -20.80
CA LEU A 475 28.29 8.89 -20.59
C LEU A 475 28.32 10.42 -20.46
N PRO A 476 27.37 11.10 -21.14
CA PRO A 476 27.37 12.55 -21.27
C PRO A 476 26.82 13.28 -20.05
N GLY A 477 26.91 14.61 -20.07
CA GLY A 477 26.18 15.53 -19.19
C GLY A 477 26.39 15.29 -17.69
N GLY A 478 27.57 14.77 -17.30
CA GLY A 478 27.92 14.52 -15.90
C GLY A 478 27.50 13.16 -15.37
N LEU A 479 26.80 12.31 -16.13
CA LEU A 479 26.44 10.95 -15.69
C LEU A 479 27.63 10.05 -15.39
N ALA A 480 28.80 10.32 -16.03
CA ALA A 480 30.07 9.63 -15.75
C ALA A 480 30.87 10.25 -14.60
N SER A 481 30.37 11.26 -13.91
CA SER A 481 31.10 11.89 -12.83
C SER A 481 31.22 10.98 -11.60
N ASN A 482 32.28 11.16 -10.81
CA ASN A 482 32.47 10.41 -9.58
C ASN A 482 31.33 10.63 -8.58
N GLU A 483 30.77 11.83 -8.56
CA GLU A 483 29.65 12.20 -7.70
C GLU A 483 28.43 11.34 -8.03
N VAL A 484 28.03 11.23 -9.30
CA VAL A 484 26.89 10.42 -9.76
C VAL A 484 27.16 8.93 -9.50
N VAL A 485 28.33 8.43 -9.89
CA VAL A 485 28.69 7.01 -9.71
C VAL A 485 28.68 6.62 -8.23
N ASN A 486 29.28 7.44 -7.36
CA ASN A 486 29.31 7.17 -5.92
C ASN A 486 27.91 7.27 -5.28
N ALA A 487 27.10 8.24 -5.68
CA ALA A 487 25.72 8.37 -5.20
C ALA A 487 24.89 7.15 -5.58
N LEU A 488 24.92 6.71 -6.84
CA LEU A 488 24.19 5.52 -7.31
C LEU A 488 24.69 4.24 -6.64
N LYS A 489 26.00 4.14 -6.40
CA LYS A 489 26.61 3.00 -5.69
C LYS A 489 26.15 2.93 -4.24
N ALA A 490 26.19 4.05 -3.51
CA ALA A 490 25.68 4.12 -2.14
C ALA A 490 24.18 3.82 -2.09
N TYR A 491 23.42 4.44 -2.97
CA TYR A 491 21.97 4.24 -3.09
C TYR A 491 21.59 2.76 -3.30
N THR A 492 22.26 2.04 -4.21
CA THR A 492 22.01 0.62 -4.44
C THR A 492 22.53 -0.28 -3.31
N ALA A 493 23.63 0.10 -2.65
CA ALA A 493 24.12 -0.62 -1.48
C ALA A 493 23.13 -0.55 -0.31
N ASP A 494 22.47 0.59 -0.15
CA ASP A 494 21.45 0.83 0.89
C ASP A 494 20.06 0.26 0.55
N GLY A 495 19.88 -0.33 -0.63
CA GLY A 495 18.65 -1.01 -1.06
C GLY A 495 17.80 -0.24 -2.06
N GLY A 496 18.25 0.90 -2.56
CA GLY A 496 17.59 1.62 -3.65
C GLY A 496 17.64 0.88 -4.97
N ASN A 497 16.51 0.78 -5.66
CA ASN A 497 16.40 0.06 -6.93
C ASN A 497 16.69 0.98 -8.12
N LEU A 498 17.32 0.45 -9.16
CA LEU A 498 17.63 1.17 -10.40
C LEU A 498 16.93 0.57 -11.61
N LEU A 499 16.29 1.42 -12.41
CA LEU A 499 15.97 1.14 -13.80
C LEU A 499 17.02 1.86 -14.67
N LEU A 500 17.83 1.13 -15.40
CA LEU A 500 18.85 1.68 -16.30
C LEU A 500 18.42 1.43 -17.74
N THR A 501 18.24 2.50 -18.52
CA THR A 501 17.76 2.35 -19.90
C THR A 501 18.77 2.87 -20.91
N ASN A 502 18.84 2.17 -22.05
CA ASN A 502 19.73 2.45 -23.18
C ASN A 502 21.20 2.56 -22.72
N HIS A 503 21.91 3.65 -23.01
CA HIS A 503 23.32 3.83 -22.65
C HIS A 503 23.56 3.84 -21.14
N ALA A 504 22.54 4.16 -20.30
CA ALA A 504 22.67 4.11 -18.85
C ALA A 504 22.95 2.67 -18.33
N THR A 505 22.70 1.62 -19.12
CA THR A 505 23.07 0.23 -18.77
C THR A 505 24.57 0.07 -18.49
N GLN A 506 25.43 0.94 -19.03
CA GLN A 506 26.87 0.98 -18.75
C GLN A 506 27.15 1.24 -17.25
N LEU A 507 26.22 1.88 -16.54
CA LEU A 507 26.35 2.16 -15.09
C LEU A 507 26.34 0.88 -14.24
N THR A 508 25.89 -0.26 -14.75
CA THR A 508 26.01 -1.57 -14.07
C THR A 508 27.45 -1.89 -13.68
N VAL A 509 28.40 -1.48 -14.55
CA VAL A 509 29.84 -1.60 -14.28
C VAL A 509 30.33 -0.49 -13.36
N ALA A 510 29.92 0.75 -13.61
CA ALA A 510 30.36 1.92 -12.82
C ALA A 510 30.05 1.75 -11.32
N VAL A 511 28.84 1.29 -10.99
CA VAL A 511 28.46 1.03 -9.59
C VAL A 511 29.13 -0.23 -9.02
N GLY A 512 29.75 -1.04 -9.87
CA GLY A 512 30.45 -2.27 -9.47
C GLY A 512 29.54 -3.50 -9.33
N ARG A 513 28.34 -3.48 -9.95
CA ARG A 513 27.41 -4.62 -9.92
C ARG A 513 27.95 -5.80 -10.74
N ILE A 514 28.62 -5.51 -11.84
CA ILE A 514 29.37 -6.47 -12.66
C ILE A 514 30.76 -5.93 -12.95
N ALA A 515 31.70 -6.83 -13.27
CA ALA A 515 33.08 -6.44 -13.60
C ALA A 515 33.12 -5.74 -14.99
N ASP A 516 34.13 -4.89 -15.19
CA ASP A 516 34.35 -4.15 -16.44
C ASP A 516 34.46 -5.04 -17.69
N ALA A 517 35.01 -6.25 -17.54
CA ALA A 517 35.08 -7.24 -18.60
C ALA A 517 33.70 -7.67 -19.13
N TYR A 518 32.65 -7.47 -18.36
CA TYR A 518 31.29 -7.85 -18.68
C TYR A 518 30.41 -6.64 -19.01
N ALA A 519 31.02 -5.49 -19.33
CA ALA A 519 30.28 -4.29 -19.74
C ALA A 519 29.41 -4.56 -20.98
N PRO A 520 28.17 -4.02 -21.05
CA PRO A 520 27.33 -4.16 -22.23
C PRO A 520 28.04 -3.59 -23.46
N GLY A 521 27.82 -4.23 -24.61
CA GLY A 521 28.27 -3.71 -25.90
C GLY A 521 27.31 -2.66 -26.43
N ILE A 522 27.78 -1.84 -27.35
CA ILE A 522 26.94 -0.94 -28.16
C ILE A 522 26.93 -1.50 -29.58
N TYR A 523 25.79 -1.97 -30.00
CA TYR A 523 25.61 -2.62 -31.30
C TYR A 523 24.65 -1.78 -32.14
N GLY A 524 25.16 -1.24 -33.24
CA GLY A 524 24.34 -0.48 -34.18
C GLY A 524 23.19 -1.32 -34.71
N ASN A 525 22.04 -0.71 -34.82
CA ASN A 525 20.85 -1.31 -35.40
C ASN A 525 20.98 -1.36 -36.93
N GLY A 526 21.80 -2.28 -37.41
CA GLY A 526 22.07 -2.68 -38.77
C GLY A 526 21.94 -1.66 -39.91
N GLU A 527 23.04 -1.27 -40.54
CA GLU A 527 23.03 -0.46 -41.77
C GLU A 527 22.37 -1.17 -42.98
N GLY A 528 21.58 -2.19 -42.81
CA GLY A 528 20.99 -2.99 -43.87
C GLY A 528 19.51 -2.84 -44.11
N GLY A 529 18.83 -1.97 -43.36
CA GLY A 529 17.44 -1.61 -43.65
C GLY A 529 16.41 -2.68 -43.30
N GLN A 530 16.19 -2.90 -42.01
CA GLN A 530 14.97 -3.56 -41.51
C GLN A 530 13.97 -2.51 -41.03
N ASN A 531 13.79 -1.46 -41.79
CA ASN A 531 12.87 -0.33 -41.47
C ASN A 531 11.40 -0.73 -41.48
N ASN A 532 11.06 -1.98 -41.79
CA ASN A 532 9.70 -2.49 -41.81
C ASN A 532 9.41 -3.50 -40.70
N ASP A 533 10.39 -3.80 -39.85
CA ASP A 533 10.20 -4.73 -38.76
C ASP A 533 9.51 -4.03 -37.57
N ILE A 534 8.68 -4.76 -36.88
CA ILE A 534 8.11 -4.33 -35.61
C ILE A 534 9.18 -4.55 -34.53
N TRP A 535 9.52 -3.49 -33.82
CA TRP A 535 10.58 -3.49 -32.84
C TRP A 535 10.04 -3.56 -31.41
N GLY A 536 10.69 -4.37 -30.58
CA GLY A 536 10.30 -4.57 -29.22
C GLY A 536 11.23 -5.54 -28.49
N SER A 537 10.76 -6.06 -27.38
CA SER A 537 11.44 -7.11 -26.64
C SER A 537 10.85 -8.48 -26.97
N GLN A 538 11.71 -9.41 -27.31
CA GLN A 538 11.39 -10.82 -27.31
C GLN A 538 11.67 -11.38 -25.91
N PRO A 539 10.63 -11.80 -25.14
CA PRO A 539 10.80 -12.28 -23.77
C PRO A 539 11.35 -13.70 -23.70
N VAL A 540 11.75 -14.23 -24.84
CA VAL A 540 12.25 -15.60 -24.99
C VAL A 540 13.69 -15.54 -25.43
N ILE A 541 14.57 -16.08 -24.62
CA ILE A 541 15.99 -16.22 -24.92
C ILE A 541 16.37 -17.69 -24.98
N GLY A 542 17.24 -18.08 -25.91
CA GLY A 542 17.74 -19.42 -26.06
C GLY A 542 19.26 -19.46 -26.05
N ASN A 543 19.81 -20.65 -26.14
CA ASN A 543 21.22 -20.87 -26.31
C ASN A 543 21.49 -21.77 -27.52
N ALA A 544 22.79 -21.93 -27.87
CA ALA A 544 23.23 -22.71 -29.02
C ALA A 544 22.86 -24.21 -28.97
N GLU A 545 22.46 -24.73 -27.80
CA GLU A 545 21.99 -26.11 -27.63
C GLU A 545 20.46 -26.24 -27.75
N GLY A 546 19.75 -25.15 -28.10
CA GLY A 546 18.30 -25.17 -28.28
C GLY A 546 17.50 -25.16 -26.99
N GLN A 547 18.11 -24.83 -25.85
CA GLN A 547 17.39 -24.56 -24.63
C GLN A 547 16.75 -23.18 -24.72
N ILE A 548 15.53 -23.06 -24.27
CA ILE A 548 14.71 -21.86 -24.39
C ILE A 548 14.14 -21.49 -23.02
N TYR A 549 14.29 -20.23 -22.67
CA TYR A 549 13.75 -19.61 -21.46
C TYR A 549 12.69 -18.61 -21.88
N ASP A 550 11.46 -18.79 -21.38
CA ASP A 550 10.32 -17.95 -21.69
C ASP A 550 9.90 -17.14 -20.46
N HIS A 551 10.08 -15.83 -20.56
CA HIS A 551 9.75 -14.86 -19.53
C HIS A 551 8.53 -14.01 -19.91
N SER A 552 7.69 -14.45 -20.84
CA SER A 552 6.50 -13.70 -21.29
C SER A 552 5.47 -13.44 -20.17
N GLY A 553 5.53 -14.21 -19.08
CA GLY A 553 4.72 -14.01 -17.89
C GLY A 553 5.32 -13.05 -16.84
N HIS A 554 6.47 -12.43 -17.12
CA HIS A 554 7.10 -11.52 -16.18
C HIS A 554 6.36 -10.19 -16.08
N ASP A 555 6.34 -9.58 -14.89
CA ASP A 555 5.60 -8.35 -14.57
C ASP A 555 5.89 -7.18 -15.52
N ILE A 556 7.13 -7.06 -16.03
CA ILE A 556 7.48 -5.99 -16.98
C ILE A 556 6.71 -6.05 -18.30
N TYR A 557 6.17 -7.22 -18.68
CA TYR A 557 5.37 -7.42 -19.89
C TYR A 557 3.87 -7.40 -19.66
N TRP A 558 3.46 -7.16 -18.43
CA TRP A 558 2.06 -7.27 -18.06
C TRP A 558 1.14 -6.29 -18.80
N GLY A 559 0.02 -6.83 -19.35
CA GLY A 559 -0.97 -6.05 -20.09
C GLY A 559 -0.48 -5.41 -21.39
N MET A 560 0.68 -5.85 -21.90
CA MET A 560 1.20 -5.40 -23.20
C MET A 560 0.65 -6.22 -24.35
N ASP A 561 0.48 -5.58 -25.49
CA ASP A 561 0.18 -6.26 -26.74
C ASP A 561 1.47 -6.85 -27.33
N TYR A 562 1.36 -8.03 -27.93
CA TYR A 562 2.45 -8.65 -28.63
C TYR A 562 2.07 -9.03 -30.07
N VAL A 563 3.07 -9.20 -30.90
CA VAL A 563 2.94 -9.75 -32.25
C VAL A 563 3.77 -11.00 -32.38
N SER A 564 3.47 -11.85 -33.36
CA SER A 564 4.32 -12.96 -33.74
C SER A 564 5.57 -12.43 -34.44
N GLY A 565 6.73 -12.68 -33.84
CA GLY A 565 8.01 -12.43 -34.44
C GLY A 565 8.50 -13.61 -35.28
N LEU A 566 9.80 -13.59 -35.60
CA LEU A 566 10.45 -14.72 -36.27
C LEU A 566 10.33 -16.00 -35.44
N TYR A 567 10.13 -17.13 -36.12
CA TYR A 567 9.93 -18.42 -35.48
C TYR A 567 8.70 -18.52 -34.55
N GLU A 568 7.66 -17.72 -34.87
CA GLU A 568 6.42 -17.70 -34.10
C GLU A 568 6.62 -17.34 -32.60
N ARG A 569 7.69 -16.59 -32.28
CA ARG A 569 7.95 -16.12 -30.94
C ARG A 569 7.23 -14.78 -30.67
N PRO A 570 6.71 -14.57 -29.48
CA PRO A 570 6.09 -13.29 -29.16
C PRO A 570 7.11 -12.15 -29.12
N ILE A 571 6.74 -10.99 -29.66
CA ILE A 571 7.48 -9.73 -29.51
C ILE A 571 6.54 -8.74 -28.86
N TYR A 572 6.92 -8.21 -27.72
CA TYR A 572 6.23 -7.08 -27.10
C TYR A 572 6.73 -5.81 -27.78
N CYS A 573 5.81 -5.14 -28.47
CA CYS A 573 6.13 -4.05 -29.38
C CYS A 573 6.33 -2.74 -28.65
N PHE A 574 7.44 -2.07 -28.90
CA PHE A 574 7.71 -0.72 -28.38
C PHE A 574 7.60 0.34 -29.49
N GLU A 575 7.89 -0.03 -30.72
CA GLU A 575 7.76 0.85 -31.87
C GLU A 575 7.27 0.10 -33.11
N GLY A 576 6.71 0.82 -34.05
CA GLY A 576 6.16 0.25 -35.28
C GLY A 576 7.23 -0.20 -36.26
N ALA A 577 8.25 0.62 -36.45
CA ALA A 577 9.42 0.33 -37.28
C ALA A 577 10.66 0.91 -36.63
N GLY A 578 11.75 0.14 -36.66
CA GLY A 578 13.02 0.56 -36.05
C GLY A 578 13.65 1.78 -36.71
N VAL A 579 14.28 2.60 -35.90
CA VAL A 579 15.03 3.77 -36.37
C VAL A 579 16.40 3.34 -36.89
N LYS A 580 16.72 3.79 -38.08
CA LYS A 580 18.02 3.48 -38.68
C LYS A 580 19.13 4.26 -37.97
N GLY A 581 20.15 3.50 -37.51
CA GLY A 581 21.30 4.07 -36.83
C GLY A 581 21.21 4.10 -35.30
N ASP A 582 20.10 3.63 -34.76
CA ASP A 582 19.95 3.45 -33.34
C ASP A 582 20.75 2.25 -32.79
N HIS A 583 20.84 2.10 -31.46
CA HIS A 583 21.79 1.21 -30.82
C HIS A 583 21.15 0.31 -29.77
N ASN A 584 21.50 -0.99 -29.82
CA ASN A 584 21.29 -1.88 -28.68
C ASN A 584 22.48 -1.78 -27.70
N CYS A 585 22.22 -1.43 -26.45
CA CYS A 585 23.20 -1.40 -25.36
C CYS A 585 23.10 -2.69 -24.55
N MET A 586 23.37 -3.84 -25.16
CA MET A 586 23.04 -5.16 -24.65
C MET A 586 24.29 -6.03 -24.43
N TRP A 587 24.08 -7.21 -23.87
CA TRP A 587 25.12 -8.17 -23.55
C TRP A 587 25.11 -9.33 -24.55
N ASP A 588 26.16 -9.49 -25.32
CA ASP A 588 26.45 -10.72 -26.09
C ASP A 588 27.10 -11.74 -25.15
N LEU A 589 26.29 -12.63 -24.60
CA LEU A 589 26.73 -13.59 -23.58
C LEU A 589 27.79 -14.58 -24.11
N ASN A 590 27.86 -14.81 -25.42
CA ASN A 590 28.90 -15.65 -26.04
C ASN A 590 30.28 -14.98 -26.02
N ALA A 591 30.31 -13.65 -25.96
CA ALA A 591 31.58 -12.90 -26.01
C ALA A 591 32.34 -12.90 -24.67
N TYR A 592 31.72 -13.30 -23.56
CA TYR A 592 32.30 -13.17 -22.22
C TYR A 592 33.12 -14.38 -21.76
N GLY A 593 33.45 -15.31 -22.66
CA GLY A 593 34.29 -16.45 -22.31
C GLY A 593 33.67 -17.46 -21.35
N LEU A 594 32.36 -17.49 -21.25
CA LEU A 594 31.60 -18.44 -20.43
C LEU A 594 31.62 -19.85 -21.02
N ALA A 595 32.09 -19.98 -22.27
CA ALA A 595 32.34 -21.26 -22.92
C ALA A 595 33.57 -21.97 -22.28
N PRO A 596 33.57 -23.27 -22.18
CA PRO A 596 32.72 -24.21 -22.92
C PRO A 596 31.42 -24.62 -22.23
N ASN A 597 30.80 -23.74 -21.40
CA ASN A 597 29.48 -24.05 -20.87
C ASN A 597 28.46 -24.01 -22.03
N PRO A 598 27.80 -25.13 -22.35
CA PRO A 598 26.81 -25.16 -23.43
C PRO A 598 25.60 -24.23 -23.17
N ASN A 599 25.34 -23.92 -21.91
CA ASN A 599 24.29 -23.02 -21.52
C ASN A 599 24.85 -21.70 -20.99
N VAL A 600 25.25 -20.81 -21.91
CA VAL A 600 25.83 -19.50 -21.54
C VAL A 600 24.85 -18.57 -20.82
N VAL A 601 23.56 -18.69 -21.13
CA VAL A 601 22.52 -17.90 -20.43
C VAL A 601 22.51 -18.26 -18.94
N LYS A 602 22.40 -19.55 -18.63
CA LYS A 602 22.40 -20.04 -17.24
C LYS A 602 23.71 -19.74 -16.52
N ALA A 603 24.84 -19.93 -17.21
CA ALA A 603 26.14 -19.58 -16.64
C ALA A 603 26.29 -18.10 -16.32
N TRP A 604 25.74 -17.24 -17.17
CA TRP A 604 25.66 -15.79 -16.89
C TRP A 604 24.81 -15.50 -15.67
N GLU A 605 23.58 -16.02 -15.62
CA GLU A 605 22.64 -15.79 -14.51
C GLU A 605 23.22 -16.22 -13.17
N GLU A 606 23.83 -17.41 -13.11
CA GLU A 606 24.49 -17.91 -11.89
C GLU A 606 25.70 -17.06 -11.49
N MET A 607 26.53 -16.65 -12.45
CA MET A 607 27.72 -15.83 -12.19
C MET A 607 27.35 -14.43 -11.68
N THR A 608 26.29 -13.84 -12.23
CA THR A 608 25.93 -12.45 -11.94
C THR A 608 24.77 -12.31 -10.96
N ASN A 609 24.18 -13.39 -10.47
CA ASN A 609 22.94 -13.39 -9.68
C ASN A 609 21.87 -12.53 -10.35
N SER A 610 21.54 -12.87 -11.58
CA SER A 610 20.59 -12.15 -12.41
C SER A 610 19.68 -13.09 -13.19
N GLU A 611 18.66 -12.52 -13.82
CA GLU A 611 17.75 -13.20 -14.74
C GLU A 611 17.71 -12.44 -16.07
N VAL A 612 17.85 -13.14 -17.19
CA VAL A 612 17.76 -12.56 -18.52
C VAL A 612 16.30 -12.59 -18.97
N LEU A 613 15.64 -11.44 -18.95
CA LEU A 613 14.20 -11.33 -19.18
C LEU A 613 13.81 -11.12 -20.64
N GLY A 614 14.75 -10.72 -21.49
CA GLY A 614 14.43 -10.48 -22.88
C GLY A 614 15.65 -10.23 -23.78
N THR A 615 15.44 -10.45 -25.06
CA THR A 615 16.38 -10.16 -26.11
C THR A 615 15.73 -9.23 -27.14
N TRP A 616 16.50 -8.78 -28.13
CA TRP A 616 15.94 -8.04 -29.24
C TRP A 616 15.12 -8.97 -30.18
N ASN A 617 14.36 -8.42 -31.09
CA ASN A 617 13.30 -9.17 -31.78
C ASN A 617 13.71 -10.28 -32.76
N HIS A 618 15.01 -10.46 -33.05
CA HIS A 618 15.36 -11.30 -34.20
C HIS A 618 15.79 -12.72 -33.89
N VAL A 619 16.52 -12.96 -32.81
CA VAL A 619 17.21 -14.25 -32.69
C VAL A 619 17.35 -14.71 -31.25
N VAL A 620 16.54 -15.67 -30.85
CA VAL A 620 16.55 -16.22 -29.48
C VAL A 620 17.81 -16.96 -29.14
N ASP A 621 18.46 -17.58 -30.14
CA ASP A 621 19.60 -18.48 -29.98
C ASP A 621 20.98 -17.78 -30.06
N TYR A 622 21.02 -16.46 -30.29
CA TYR A 622 22.26 -15.69 -30.24
C TYR A 622 22.72 -15.33 -28.83
N CYS A 623 21.92 -15.64 -27.83
CA CYS A 623 22.26 -15.37 -26.43
C CYS A 623 22.62 -13.90 -26.18
N CYS A 624 21.91 -12.98 -26.85
CA CYS A 624 22.06 -11.54 -26.66
C CYS A 624 21.01 -11.06 -25.67
N ALA A 625 21.45 -10.72 -24.46
CA ALA A 625 20.57 -10.24 -23.41
C ALA A 625 20.34 -8.71 -23.56
N GLY A 626 19.13 -8.33 -23.88
CA GLY A 626 18.70 -6.93 -24.01
C GLY A 626 18.06 -6.41 -22.73
N ILE A 627 17.45 -7.28 -21.94
CA ILE A 627 16.87 -6.96 -20.64
C ILE A 627 17.41 -7.93 -19.60
N ILE A 628 18.03 -7.39 -18.55
CA ILE A 628 18.57 -8.19 -17.43
C ILE A 628 18.06 -7.61 -16.11
N ASP A 629 17.54 -8.48 -15.26
CA ASP A 629 17.21 -8.20 -13.89
C ASP A 629 18.32 -8.71 -12.96
N PHE A 630 19.09 -7.79 -12.40
CA PHE A 630 20.11 -8.09 -11.42
C PHE A 630 19.50 -8.11 -10.02
N ALA A 631 19.35 -9.29 -9.45
CA ALA A 631 18.78 -9.47 -8.11
C ALA A 631 19.68 -8.89 -7.01
N PRO A 632 19.12 -8.52 -5.85
CA PRO A 632 19.89 -8.07 -4.69
C PRO A 632 20.98 -9.08 -4.28
N THR A 633 22.09 -8.57 -3.76
CA THR A 633 23.21 -9.35 -3.20
C THR A 633 23.60 -8.77 -1.83
N THR A 634 24.52 -9.41 -1.13
CA THR A 634 25.04 -8.90 0.15
C THR A 634 25.70 -7.51 0.05
N SER A 635 26.25 -7.17 -1.12
CA SER A 635 26.91 -5.88 -1.36
C SER A 635 26.01 -4.86 -2.06
N PHE A 636 24.89 -5.30 -2.61
CA PHE A 636 23.90 -4.50 -3.32
C PHE A 636 22.52 -4.93 -2.83
N ALA A 637 22.00 -4.26 -1.84
CA ALA A 637 20.68 -4.57 -1.30
C ALA A 637 19.55 -4.16 -2.27
N GLY A 638 19.81 -3.22 -3.18
CA GLY A 638 18.91 -2.82 -4.26
C GLY A 638 18.98 -3.73 -5.48
N ARG A 639 17.89 -3.77 -6.25
CA ARG A 639 17.74 -4.44 -7.53
C ARG A 639 18.13 -3.50 -8.67
N ILE A 640 18.69 -4.04 -9.76
CA ILE A 640 18.97 -3.27 -10.97
C ILE A 640 18.30 -3.95 -12.16
N LEU A 641 17.33 -3.30 -12.77
CA LEU A 641 16.74 -3.70 -14.03
C LEU A 641 17.39 -2.90 -15.16
N ALA A 642 18.09 -3.56 -16.04
CA ALA A 642 18.79 -2.95 -17.16
C ALA A 642 18.09 -3.28 -18.49
N VAL A 643 17.69 -2.25 -19.24
CA VAL A 643 16.98 -2.33 -20.52
C VAL A 643 17.82 -1.65 -21.59
N GLY A 644 18.51 -2.42 -22.42
CA GLY A 644 19.44 -1.93 -23.43
C GLY A 644 19.02 -2.25 -24.86
N LEU A 645 17.73 -2.13 -25.16
CA LEU A 645 17.17 -2.41 -26.48
C LEU A 645 17.09 -1.13 -27.33
N ALA A 646 17.53 -1.16 -28.58
CA ALA A 646 17.31 -0.08 -29.55
C ALA A 646 15.83 0.27 -29.69
N ALA A 647 14.96 -0.71 -29.58
CA ALA A 647 13.52 -0.53 -29.62
C ALA A 647 12.94 0.29 -28.44
N TYR A 648 13.71 0.48 -27.37
CA TYR A 648 13.33 1.35 -26.26
C TYR A 648 13.64 2.81 -26.63
N GLU A 649 12.88 3.35 -27.57
CA GLU A 649 13.09 4.61 -28.27
C GLU A 649 11.93 5.56 -28.02
N TRP A 650 12.19 6.75 -27.45
CA TRP A 650 11.15 7.72 -27.08
C TRP A 650 10.78 8.69 -28.20
N ASN A 651 11.70 9.00 -29.09
CA ASN A 651 11.47 9.90 -30.24
C ASN A 651 11.96 9.28 -31.55
N ILE A 652 11.05 8.67 -32.27
CA ILE A 652 11.34 8.07 -33.59
C ILE A 652 11.00 9.01 -34.75
N GLY A 653 11.11 10.33 -34.54
CA GLY A 653 10.85 11.34 -35.58
C GLY A 653 9.40 11.81 -35.67
N GLY A 654 8.63 11.69 -34.59
CA GLY A 654 7.36 12.39 -34.40
C GLY A 654 6.11 11.52 -34.18
N GLU A 655 6.06 10.27 -34.62
CA GLU A 655 4.88 9.39 -34.36
C GLU A 655 5.30 7.94 -34.18
N ASN A 656 5.39 7.51 -32.92
CA ASN A 656 5.51 6.10 -32.60
C ASN A 656 4.11 5.48 -32.46
N GLU A 657 3.72 4.63 -33.41
CA GLU A 657 2.43 3.91 -33.36
C GLU A 657 2.30 3.02 -32.12
N LYS A 658 3.42 2.67 -31.47
CA LYS A 658 3.50 1.83 -30.28
C LYS A 658 3.87 2.61 -29.02
N GLN A 659 3.78 3.94 -29.05
CA GLN A 659 4.12 4.80 -27.91
C GLN A 659 3.41 4.35 -26.62
N SER A 660 2.14 3.96 -26.70
CA SER A 660 1.38 3.48 -25.54
C SER A 660 1.94 2.19 -24.94
N GLN A 661 2.58 1.34 -25.75
CA GLN A 661 3.24 0.11 -25.31
C GLN A 661 4.58 0.42 -24.63
N LEU A 662 5.36 1.34 -25.18
CA LEU A 662 6.59 1.85 -24.57
C LEU A 662 6.32 2.47 -23.20
N GLU A 663 5.31 3.33 -23.11
CA GLU A 663 4.87 3.96 -21.86
C GLU A 663 4.40 2.94 -20.84
N ARG A 664 3.64 1.91 -21.28
CA ARG A 664 3.18 0.81 -20.42
C ARG A 664 4.35 -0.02 -19.93
N PHE A 665 5.28 -0.40 -20.81
CA PHE A 665 6.47 -1.14 -20.41
C PHE A 665 7.29 -0.38 -19.36
N THR A 666 7.52 0.91 -19.58
CA THR A 666 8.24 1.77 -18.63
C THR A 666 7.51 1.85 -17.29
N SER A 667 6.16 2.03 -17.32
CA SER A 667 5.34 2.01 -16.10
C SER A 667 5.44 0.68 -15.36
N ASN A 668 5.42 -0.45 -16.09
CA ASN A 668 5.58 -1.78 -15.52
C ASN A 668 6.96 -1.96 -14.87
N CYS A 669 8.03 -1.52 -15.53
CA CYS A 669 9.39 -1.57 -14.98
C CYS A 669 9.52 -0.73 -13.71
N ILE A 670 8.96 0.49 -13.71
CA ILE A 670 8.90 1.36 -12.53
C ILE A 670 8.11 0.68 -11.42
N GLY A 671 6.94 0.13 -11.73
CA GLY A 671 6.09 -0.59 -10.79
C GLY A 671 6.76 -1.83 -10.21
N TYR A 672 7.48 -2.60 -11.01
CA TYR A 672 8.25 -3.79 -10.59
C TYR A 672 9.36 -3.45 -9.59
N LEU A 673 10.01 -2.30 -9.77
CA LEU A 673 11.13 -1.85 -8.94
C LEU A 673 10.69 -1.04 -7.70
N LYS A 674 9.50 -0.50 -7.67
CA LYS A 674 8.95 0.28 -6.55
C LYS A 674 8.47 -0.61 -5.40
#